data_cf0361fbf68ebde6c5ea905a3fd780e9
#
_entry.id   cf0361fbf68ebde6c5ea905a3fd780e9
#
_cell.length_a   1.000
_cell.length_b   1.000
_cell.length_c   1.000
_cell.angle_alpha   90.00
_cell.angle_beta   90.00
_cell.angle_gamma   90.00
#
_symmetry.space_group_name_H-M   'P 1'
#
loop_
_entity.id
_entity.type
_entity.pdbx_description
1 polymer ?
#
loop_
_entity_poly.entity_id
_entity_poly.type
_entity_poly.pdbx_seq_one_letter_code
_entity_poly.pdbx_strand_id
1 'polypeptide(L)'
;MAEMTPMMKQYLEMKDRNPDSILFFRLGDFYEMFFDDAKLASRELDLTLTTRDRSKPPEERTPMCGVPYHSCDSYIARLIAKGYKVAICEQTEDPATAKGLVDRDIVRVITPGTVMSASMLEEGKNNFLCAVYADSAAIGLCLCDLSTGEVFGTSFPTGEEARSHLENELGRFHPTEAVLSDGAYHLDGLTDFLRDKLDCMCENGGEGRFRYDAALPLVQKQFQAGLDSIPEGDRAAVQAAGGLLTYLYETQKTDLSHIAAYSYYTTGQFMELDLTARQTLELTGTMRSKEKKGSLLWVLDRTKTAMGGRLLRGWIERPLLSPVQIGRRQQAVSDLYEDIITREELVMTLKEVTDLERLIGRVVYGSAGGRDLVALANGLGKLPRIRELLEGCSSALLQSLRGELDDLPEVRELLQRALVDEPPFSVREGKFIREGYSPEVDRLWNVINHGAELVADLETRTKEQTGIKNMKVRYNKVFGYYIEVAKSQIGLVPQDWVRKQTTVNAERYISQELKELEHTILSAQDQVTALEYQLFCELKDTVCAHVAQVQASAAAVAQVDVLTSFAAVAAANGYCMPLVDNSSVLQITEGRHPVVEKVLKGTPFVPNDTHMDSGDDLCAIITGPNMAGKSTYMRQVALIVLMAQMGSFVPAQSAHIGIVDRVFTRIGASDDLSAGASTFMVEMTEVAQLLKNATKKSLLILDEIGRGTSTYDGMAIARAVLEYCADPKRLGCKTLFATHYHELTVLEGEIPGVKNYNIAAKKRGNDLIFLRKIVRGGADQSYGIEVAKLAGVPDRVIKRARAILEELEAGGGGMQNAECRMQNVPQEQVSLMDLGGQTVLSKLHMTDVNILSPIEALNLLAELKQDLQES
;
A
#
# COMPACT_ATOMS: atom_id res chain seq x y z
N MET A 1 -49.76 -2.34 1.99
CA MET A 1 -48.40 -1.95 1.53
C MET A 1 -48.61 -1.04 0.32
N ALA A 2 -48.10 0.20 0.39
CA ALA A 2 -48.16 1.10 -0.76
C ALA A 2 -47.43 0.45 -1.92
N GLU A 3 -48.03 0.49 -3.12
CA GLU A 3 -47.41 -0.09 -4.32
C GLU A 3 -46.09 0.58 -4.61
N MET A 4 -44.99 -0.20 -4.49
CA MET A 4 -43.63 0.29 -4.85
C MET A 4 -43.59 0.67 -6.31
N THR A 5 -42.98 1.82 -6.61
CA THR A 5 -42.77 2.22 -8.01
C THR A 5 -41.89 1.21 -8.75
N PRO A 6 -42.06 1.04 -10.07
CA PRO A 6 -41.22 0.12 -10.85
C PRO A 6 -39.71 0.37 -10.68
N MET A 7 -39.30 1.62 -10.60
CA MET A 7 -37.88 2.02 -10.32
C MET A 7 -37.39 1.51 -8.96
N MET A 8 -38.18 1.62 -7.89
CA MET A 8 -37.82 1.13 -6.58
C MET A 8 -37.74 -0.40 -6.52
N LYS A 9 -38.57 -1.12 -7.31
CA LYS A 9 -38.43 -2.56 -7.45
C LYS A 9 -37.10 -2.91 -8.10
N GLN A 10 -36.72 -2.23 -9.18
CA GLN A 10 -35.43 -2.41 -9.86
C GLN A 10 -34.25 -2.11 -8.92
N TYR A 11 -34.35 -1.05 -8.09
CA TYR A 11 -33.32 -0.75 -7.08
C TYR A 11 -33.12 -1.90 -6.09
N LEU A 12 -34.20 -2.43 -5.54
CA LEU A 12 -34.14 -3.54 -4.58
C LEU A 12 -33.64 -4.83 -5.21
N GLU A 13 -34.05 -5.15 -6.46
CA GLU A 13 -33.49 -6.29 -7.20
C GLU A 13 -31.97 -6.19 -7.38
N MET A 14 -31.46 -5.00 -7.69
CA MET A 14 -30.00 -4.75 -7.77
C MET A 14 -29.32 -4.84 -6.41
N LYS A 15 -29.97 -4.32 -5.36
CA LYS A 15 -29.46 -4.41 -3.98
C LYS A 15 -29.39 -5.85 -3.47
N ASP A 16 -30.40 -6.65 -3.73
CA ASP A 16 -30.47 -8.06 -3.33
C ASP A 16 -29.34 -8.91 -3.97
N ARG A 17 -28.87 -8.52 -5.17
CA ARG A 17 -27.71 -9.16 -5.81
C ARG A 17 -26.38 -8.80 -5.15
N ASN A 18 -26.29 -7.65 -4.45
CA ASN A 18 -25.08 -7.16 -3.80
C ASN A 18 -25.43 -6.52 -2.43
N PRO A 19 -25.88 -7.32 -1.46
CA PRO A 19 -26.40 -6.82 -0.19
C PRO A 19 -25.35 -6.07 0.63
N ASP A 20 -24.08 -6.47 0.54
CA ASP A 20 -22.96 -5.91 1.32
C ASP A 20 -22.35 -4.65 0.71
N SER A 21 -22.83 -4.21 -0.47
CA SER A 21 -22.29 -3.05 -1.18
C SER A 21 -23.24 -1.86 -1.10
N ILE A 22 -22.71 -0.65 -0.96
CA ILE A 22 -23.52 0.58 -1.11
C ILE A 22 -23.85 0.74 -2.60
N LEU A 23 -25.15 0.77 -2.94
CA LEU A 23 -25.59 0.81 -4.34
C LEU A 23 -25.67 2.25 -4.85
N PHE A 24 -24.78 2.61 -5.77
CA PHE A 24 -24.79 3.85 -6.52
C PHE A 24 -25.67 3.68 -7.77
N PHE A 25 -26.94 4.03 -7.66
CA PHE A 25 -27.95 3.78 -8.70
C PHE A 25 -28.11 4.97 -9.62
N ARG A 26 -27.80 4.82 -10.91
CA ARG A 26 -27.83 5.90 -11.90
C ARG A 26 -29.23 6.41 -12.19
N LEU A 27 -29.47 7.70 -11.96
CA LEU A 27 -30.69 8.39 -12.28
C LEU A 27 -30.38 9.76 -12.89
N GLY A 28 -30.42 9.84 -14.22
CA GLY A 28 -30.01 11.02 -14.95
C GLY A 28 -28.56 11.40 -14.66
N ASP A 29 -28.31 12.61 -14.17
CA ASP A 29 -26.98 13.13 -13.86
C ASP A 29 -26.46 12.79 -12.46
N PHE A 30 -27.20 11.95 -11.72
CA PHE A 30 -26.84 11.57 -10.35
C PHE A 30 -26.73 10.07 -10.17
N TYR A 31 -25.87 9.66 -9.23
CA TYR A 31 -26.03 8.39 -8.53
C TYR A 31 -26.81 8.63 -7.26
N GLU A 32 -27.93 7.97 -7.14
CA GLU A 32 -28.81 8.06 -5.99
C GLU A 32 -28.76 6.78 -5.15
N MET A 33 -28.77 6.94 -3.85
CA MET A 33 -28.81 5.86 -2.87
C MET A 33 -30.12 5.97 -2.09
N PHE A 34 -30.69 4.82 -1.72
CA PHE A 34 -31.97 4.74 -1.03
C PHE A 34 -31.87 3.88 0.21
N PHE A 35 -32.88 3.99 1.09
CA PHE A 35 -33.02 3.19 2.31
C PHE A 35 -31.80 3.30 3.23
N ASP A 36 -31.28 2.15 3.67
CA ASP A 36 -30.14 2.10 4.59
C ASP A 36 -28.83 2.54 3.93
N ASP A 37 -28.64 2.30 2.63
CA ASP A 37 -27.52 2.84 1.87
C ASP A 37 -27.50 4.37 1.89
N ALA A 38 -28.68 5.02 1.79
CA ALA A 38 -28.75 6.48 1.87
C ALA A 38 -28.40 7.02 3.26
N LYS A 39 -28.84 6.35 4.33
CA LYS A 39 -28.51 6.74 5.71
C LYS A 39 -27.01 6.58 5.98
N LEU A 40 -26.43 5.44 5.52
CA LEU A 40 -25.02 5.16 5.66
C LEU A 40 -24.18 6.16 4.87
N ALA A 41 -24.45 6.33 3.57
CA ALA A 41 -23.71 7.25 2.71
C ALA A 41 -23.86 8.72 3.18
N SER A 42 -25.04 9.13 3.62
CA SER A 42 -25.26 10.47 4.20
C SER A 42 -24.34 10.72 5.38
N ARG A 43 -24.20 9.76 6.30
CA ARG A 43 -23.33 9.86 7.48
C ARG A 43 -21.84 9.84 7.10
N GLU A 44 -21.43 8.92 6.25
CA GLU A 44 -20.02 8.72 5.93
C GLU A 44 -19.46 9.79 4.98
N LEU A 45 -20.31 10.39 4.16
CA LEU A 45 -19.93 11.37 3.13
C LEU A 45 -20.35 12.80 3.44
N ASP A 46 -21.05 13.05 4.57
CA ASP A 46 -21.65 14.33 4.94
C ASP A 46 -22.66 14.84 3.88
N LEU A 47 -23.45 13.93 3.31
CA LEU A 47 -24.46 14.28 2.33
C LEU A 47 -25.80 14.58 2.98
N THR A 48 -26.54 15.53 2.40
CA THR A 48 -27.89 15.84 2.87
C THR A 48 -28.84 14.68 2.60
N LEU A 49 -29.41 14.11 3.67
CA LEU A 49 -30.46 13.11 3.57
C LEU A 49 -31.76 13.79 3.18
N THR A 50 -32.38 13.34 2.10
CA THR A 50 -33.63 13.88 1.55
C THR A 50 -34.60 12.75 1.26
N THR A 51 -35.72 13.07 0.59
CA THR A 51 -36.73 12.07 0.17
C THR A 51 -37.44 12.52 -1.09
N ARG A 52 -37.83 11.59 -1.94
CA ARG A 52 -38.69 11.87 -3.10
C ARG A 52 -40.16 11.99 -2.71
N ASP A 53 -40.60 11.27 -1.67
CA ASP A 53 -41.99 11.14 -1.25
C ASP A 53 -42.39 12.25 -0.24
N ARG A 54 -42.21 13.52 -0.61
CA ARG A 54 -42.49 14.65 0.28
C ARG A 54 -43.97 14.74 0.69
N SER A 55 -44.87 14.16 -0.07
CA SER A 55 -46.32 14.12 0.18
C SER A 55 -46.74 13.09 1.24
N LYS A 56 -45.86 12.10 1.54
CA LYS A 56 -46.13 11.09 2.56
C LYS A 56 -45.80 11.56 3.97
N PRO A 57 -46.41 10.95 5.01
CA PRO A 57 -45.99 11.15 6.38
C PRO A 57 -44.48 10.89 6.58
N PRO A 58 -43.78 11.58 7.49
CA PRO A 58 -42.36 11.44 7.70
C PRO A 58 -41.90 10.01 7.91
N GLU A 59 -42.69 9.19 8.57
CA GLU A 59 -42.39 7.76 8.90
C GLU A 59 -42.48 6.83 7.68
N GLU A 60 -43.19 7.20 6.62
CA GLU A 60 -43.35 6.44 5.40
C GLU A 60 -42.45 6.93 4.26
N ARG A 61 -41.63 7.94 4.49
CA ARG A 61 -40.75 8.52 3.48
C ARG A 61 -39.53 7.66 3.26
N THR A 62 -39.25 7.36 1.99
CA THR A 62 -38.03 6.66 1.61
C THR A 62 -36.83 7.62 1.73
N PRO A 63 -35.88 7.36 2.63
CA PRO A 63 -34.66 8.17 2.74
C PRO A 63 -33.84 8.02 1.46
N MET A 64 -33.22 9.11 1.04
CA MET A 64 -32.46 9.17 -0.19
C MET A 64 -31.34 10.22 -0.05
N CYS A 65 -30.18 9.95 -0.64
CA CYS A 65 -29.14 10.94 -0.90
C CYS A 65 -28.53 10.66 -2.28
N GLY A 66 -27.77 11.58 -2.84
CA GLY A 66 -27.17 11.39 -4.15
C GLY A 66 -25.96 12.26 -4.39
N VAL A 67 -25.13 11.84 -5.34
CA VAL A 67 -23.92 12.51 -5.78
C VAL A 67 -23.95 12.70 -7.30
N PRO A 68 -23.40 13.79 -7.85
CA PRO A 68 -23.32 13.96 -9.29
C PRO A 68 -22.40 12.86 -9.88
N TYR A 69 -22.83 12.25 -10.99
CA TYR A 69 -22.10 11.12 -11.57
C TYR A 69 -20.68 11.48 -12.00
N HIS A 70 -20.47 12.70 -12.50
CA HIS A 70 -19.18 13.17 -12.99
C HIS A 70 -18.15 13.43 -11.87
N SER A 71 -18.58 13.51 -10.62
CA SER A 71 -17.72 13.72 -9.44
C SER A 71 -17.78 12.58 -8.43
N CYS A 72 -18.40 11.44 -8.80
CA CYS A 72 -18.62 10.31 -7.88
C CYS A 72 -17.31 9.69 -7.36
N ASP A 73 -16.21 9.73 -8.13
CA ASP A 73 -14.93 9.12 -7.76
C ASP A 73 -14.41 9.59 -6.40
N SER A 74 -14.54 10.89 -6.09
CA SER A 74 -14.10 11.44 -4.81
C SER A 74 -14.93 10.92 -3.62
N TYR A 75 -16.21 10.67 -3.82
CA TYR A 75 -17.10 10.08 -2.82
C TYR A 75 -16.86 8.58 -2.65
N ILE A 76 -16.68 7.88 -3.76
CA ILE A 76 -16.33 6.46 -3.76
C ILE A 76 -14.99 6.26 -3.03
N ALA A 77 -13.98 7.07 -3.30
CA ALA A 77 -12.68 7.03 -2.62
C ALA A 77 -12.82 7.10 -1.10
N ARG A 78 -13.68 7.99 -0.59
CA ARG A 78 -13.94 8.14 0.85
C ARG A 78 -14.62 6.91 1.46
N LEU A 79 -15.50 6.25 0.73
CA LEU A 79 -16.15 5.01 1.19
C LEU A 79 -15.18 3.84 1.17
N ILE A 80 -14.43 3.68 0.09
CA ILE A 80 -13.41 2.62 -0.04
C ILE A 80 -12.34 2.75 1.04
N ALA A 81 -11.85 3.97 1.32
CA ALA A 81 -10.88 4.22 2.40
C ALA A 81 -11.42 3.85 3.80
N LYS A 82 -12.73 3.75 3.97
CA LYS A 82 -13.40 3.29 5.21
C LYS A 82 -13.78 1.80 5.16
N GLY A 83 -13.34 1.06 4.14
CA GLY A 83 -13.60 -0.37 3.98
C GLY A 83 -14.98 -0.73 3.43
N TYR A 84 -15.75 0.23 2.88
CA TYR A 84 -17.04 -0.10 2.24
C TYR A 84 -16.86 -0.52 0.79
N LYS A 85 -17.73 -1.42 0.33
CA LYS A 85 -17.87 -1.78 -1.09
C LYS A 85 -18.90 -0.90 -1.76
N VAL A 86 -18.69 -0.53 -3.02
CA VAL A 86 -19.58 0.32 -3.80
C VAL A 86 -19.97 -0.37 -5.09
N ALA A 87 -21.26 -0.71 -5.26
CA ALA A 87 -21.81 -1.26 -6.50
C ALA A 87 -22.28 -0.13 -7.41
N ILE A 88 -21.74 -0.06 -8.61
CA ILE A 88 -22.10 0.93 -9.63
C ILE A 88 -23.15 0.35 -10.55
N CYS A 89 -24.34 0.92 -10.51
CA CYS A 89 -25.46 0.55 -11.35
C CYS A 89 -25.69 1.61 -12.43
N GLU A 90 -25.48 1.24 -13.69
CA GLU A 90 -25.62 2.10 -14.87
C GLU A 90 -26.86 1.77 -15.68
N GLN A 91 -27.28 2.72 -16.51
CA GLN A 91 -28.29 2.53 -17.50
C GLN A 91 -27.71 1.75 -18.69
N THR A 92 -28.26 0.60 -18.99
CA THR A 92 -27.84 -0.28 -20.09
C THR A 92 -28.59 -0.02 -21.40
N GLU A 93 -29.66 0.78 -21.34
CA GLU A 93 -30.47 1.21 -22.46
C GLU A 93 -30.44 2.72 -22.60
N ASP A 94 -30.47 3.23 -23.84
CA ASP A 94 -30.54 4.68 -24.11
C ASP A 94 -31.89 5.24 -23.64
N PRO A 95 -31.93 6.20 -22.71
CA PRO A 95 -33.18 6.82 -22.27
C PRO A 95 -34.01 7.44 -23.37
N ALA A 96 -33.41 7.83 -24.51
CA ALA A 96 -34.09 8.42 -25.64
C ALA A 96 -34.90 7.39 -26.47
N THR A 97 -34.49 6.13 -26.43
CA THR A 97 -35.12 5.03 -27.20
C THR A 97 -35.96 4.10 -26.33
N ALA A 98 -35.84 4.16 -25.02
CA ALA A 98 -36.53 3.30 -24.07
C ALA A 98 -38.07 3.47 -24.12
N LYS A 99 -38.80 2.36 -24.30
CA LYS A 99 -40.26 2.33 -24.23
C LYS A 99 -40.75 1.99 -22.82
N GLY A 100 -40.38 2.80 -21.83
CA GLY A 100 -40.80 2.57 -20.45
C GLY A 100 -39.77 2.91 -19.43
N LEU A 101 -39.57 2.02 -18.42
CA LEU A 101 -38.48 2.16 -17.46
C LEU A 101 -37.15 1.75 -18.11
N VAL A 102 -36.16 2.63 -18.09
CA VAL A 102 -34.81 2.34 -18.61
C VAL A 102 -34.22 1.16 -17.86
N ASP A 103 -33.69 0.19 -18.58
CA ASP A 103 -33.00 -0.95 -17.98
C ASP A 103 -31.68 -0.53 -17.36
N ARG A 104 -31.35 -1.15 -16.22
CA ARG A 104 -30.12 -0.90 -15.44
C ARG A 104 -29.52 -2.21 -15.00
N ASP A 105 -28.20 -2.26 -14.96
CA ASP A 105 -27.49 -3.37 -14.34
C ASP A 105 -26.26 -2.88 -13.58
N ILE A 106 -25.80 -3.71 -12.65
CA ILE A 106 -24.54 -3.46 -11.95
C ILE A 106 -23.40 -3.76 -12.91
N VAL A 107 -22.68 -2.72 -13.31
CA VAL A 107 -21.56 -2.81 -14.25
C VAL A 107 -20.25 -3.18 -13.56
N ARG A 108 -20.11 -2.82 -12.28
CA ARG A 108 -18.95 -3.19 -11.45
C ARG A 108 -19.24 -3.01 -9.97
N VAL A 109 -18.48 -3.72 -9.15
CA VAL A 109 -18.39 -3.50 -7.70
C VAL A 109 -16.97 -3.05 -7.38
N ILE A 110 -16.82 -1.86 -6.81
CA ILE A 110 -15.53 -1.30 -6.42
C ILE A 110 -15.29 -1.68 -4.95
N THR A 111 -14.15 -2.29 -4.68
CA THR A 111 -13.72 -2.73 -3.35
C THR A 111 -12.30 -2.22 -3.08
N PRO A 112 -11.78 -2.25 -1.84
CA PRO A 112 -10.43 -1.78 -1.55
C PRO A 112 -9.34 -2.40 -2.44
N GLY A 113 -9.45 -3.70 -2.78
CA GLY A 113 -8.48 -4.40 -3.62
C GLY A 113 -8.69 -4.26 -5.12
N THR A 114 -9.84 -3.70 -5.56
CA THR A 114 -10.20 -3.60 -6.99
C THR A 114 -10.22 -2.19 -7.55
N VAL A 115 -9.56 -1.25 -6.86
CA VAL A 115 -9.47 0.14 -7.29
C VAL A 115 -8.58 0.29 -8.53
N MET A 116 -9.10 1.02 -9.55
CA MET A 116 -8.39 1.34 -10.81
C MET A 116 -8.15 2.83 -11.01
N SER A 117 -8.89 3.69 -10.32
CA SER A 117 -8.78 5.15 -10.46
C SER A 117 -7.46 5.65 -9.87
N ALA A 118 -6.70 6.43 -10.66
CA ALA A 118 -5.45 7.01 -10.21
C ALA A 118 -5.61 7.94 -8.99
N SER A 119 -6.78 8.57 -8.83
CA SER A 119 -7.08 9.42 -7.68
C SER A 119 -7.26 8.67 -6.35
N MET A 120 -7.41 7.34 -6.41
CA MET A 120 -7.62 6.47 -5.25
C MET A 120 -6.39 5.61 -4.93
N LEU A 121 -5.37 5.59 -5.80
CA LEU A 121 -4.17 4.78 -5.69
C LEU A 121 -2.97 5.64 -5.33
N GLU A 122 -2.11 5.13 -4.43
CA GLU A 122 -0.79 5.70 -4.22
C GLU A 122 0.14 5.35 -5.40
N GLU A 123 0.83 6.34 -5.96
CA GLU A 123 1.67 6.13 -7.16
C GLU A 123 2.79 5.12 -6.94
N GLY A 124 3.52 5.22 -5.83
CA GLY A 124 4.68 4.39 -5.50
C GLY A 124 4.36 3.13 -4.69
N LYS A 125 3.08 2.69 -4.66
CA LYS A 125 2.65 1.50 -3.91
C LYS A 125 1.68 0.66 -4.74
N ASN A 126 1.85 -0.66 -4.69
CA ASN A 126 0.89 -1.61 -5.24
C ASN A 126 -0.37 -1.67 -4.37
N ASN A 127 -1.49 -2.04 -4.98
CA ASN A 127 -2.76 -2.27 -4.30
C ASN A 127 -3.18 -3.73 -4.47
N PHE A 128 -2.67 -4.60 -3.58
CA PHE A 128 -2.92 -6.03 -3.72
C PHE A 128 -4.28 -6.45 -3.16
N LEU A 129 -5.00 -7.22 -3.98
CA LEU A 129 -6.06 -8.13 -3.59
C LEU A 129 -5.43 -9.51 -3.42
N CYS A 130 -5.76 -10.25 -2.35
CA CYS A 130 -5.31 -11.63 -2.22
C CYS A 130 -6.48 -12.62 -2.14
N ALA A 131 -6.20 -13.86 -2.55
CA ALA A 131 -7.06 -15.01 -2.29
C ALA A 131 -6.26 -16.09 -1.56
N VAL A 132 -6.83 -16.64 -0.50
CA VAL A 132 -6.22 -17.70 0.30
C VAL A 132 -7.14 -18.93 0.26
N TYR A 133 -6.56 -20.03 -0.19
CA TYR A 133 -7.18 -21.36 -0.09
C TYR A 133 -6.47 -22.17 0.98
N ALA A 134 -7.20 -22.88 1.81
CA ALA A 134 -6.62 -23.78 2.79
C ALA A 134 -7.46 -25.06 2.93
N ASP A 135 -6.77 -26.19 2.94
CA ASP A 135 -7.34 -27.49 3.29
C ASP A 135 -6.41 -28.26 4.26
N SER A 136 -6.68 -29.53 4.49
CA SER A 136 -5.86 -30.39 5.37
C SER A 136 -4.47 -30.71 4.82
N ALA A 137 -4.19 -30.46 3.55
CA ALA A 137 -2.94 -30.82 2.86
C ALA A 137 -2.04 -29.61 2.61
N ALA A 138 -2.63 -28.47 2.17
CA ALA A 138 -1.86 -27.31 1.74
C ALA A 138 -2.63 -26.00 1.92
N ILE A 139 -1.89 -24.90 1.97
CA ILE A 139 -2.39 -23.54 1.90
C ILE A 139 -1.89 -22.92 0.58
N GLY A 140 -2.79 -22.41 -0.25
CA GLY A 140 -2.47 -21.65 -1.45
C GLY A 140 -2.72 -20.17 -1.24
N LEU A 141 -1.82 -19.33 -1.75
CA LEU A 141 -1.93 -17.88 -1.74
C LEU A 141 -1.77 -17.35 -3.16
N CYS A 142 -2.70 -16.51 -3.58
CA CYS A 142 -2.61 -15.75 -4.83
C CYS A 142 -2.85 -14.28 -4.54
N LEU A 143 -2.01 -13.41 -5.11
CA LEU A 143 -2.10 -11.96 -4.96
C LEU A 143 -2.16 -11.31 -6.34
N CYS A 144 -2.96 -10.26 -6.48
CA CYS A 144 -3.07 -9.50 -7.73
C CYS A 144 -3.17 -8.01 -7.43
N ASP A 145 -2.38 -7.22 -8.15
CA ASP A 145 -2.64 -5.78 -8.30
C ASP A 145 -3.39 -5.57 -9.62
N LEU A 146 -4.70 -5.33 -9.51
CA LEU A 146 -5.56 -5.12 -10.68
C LEU A 146 -5.11 -3.93 -11.53
N SER A 147 -4.50 -2.91 -10.92
CA SER A 147 -4.11 -1.67 -11.62
C SER A 147 -2.88 -1.85 -12.51
N THR A 148 -1.97 -2.78 -12.17
CA THR A 148 -0.76 -3.08 -12.92
C THR A 148 -0.86 -4.38 -13.72
N GLY A 149 -1.74 -5.29 -13.30
CA GLY A 149 -1.86 -6.64 -13.86
C GLY A 149 -0.85 -7.64 -13.29
N GLU A 150 -0.08 -7.28 -12.25
CA GLU A 150 0.84 -8.20 -11.60
C GLU A 150 0.10 -9.25 -10.79
N VAL A 151 0.50 -10.52 -10.96
CA VAL A 151 -0.03 -11.65 -10.20
C VAL A 151 1.11 -12.48 -9.63
N PHE A 152 1.03 -12.75 -8.34
CA PHE A 152 1.96 -13.62 -7.63
C PHE A 152 1.21 -14.79 -7.00
N GLY A 153 1.83 -15.96 -7.01
CA GLY A 153 1.25 -17.14 -6.37
C GLY A 153 2.29 -18.01 -5.69
N THR A 154 1.87 -18.65 -4.61
CA THR A 154 2.68 -19.61 -3.86
C THR A 154 1.79 -20.58 -3.10
N SER A 155 2.38 -21.67 -2.61
CA SER A 155 1.71 -22.62 -1.72
C SER A 155 2.64 -23.12 -0.64
N PHE A 156 2.03 -23.59 0.46
CA PHE A 156 2.74 -24.14 1.61
C PHE A 156 2.07 -25.45 2.03
N PRO A 157 2.82 -26.52 2.35
CA PRO A 157 2.24 -27.72 2.96
C PRO A 157 1.66 -27.35 4.35
N THR A 158 0.53 -27.93 4.71
CA THR A 158 -0.08 -27.73 6.02
C THR A 158 0.82 -28.30 7.13
N GLY A 159 1.03 -27.52 8.21
CA GLY A 159 1.90 -27.88 9.32
C GLY A 159 2.03 -26.73 10.33
N GLU A 160 2.82 -26.92 11.37
CA GLU A 160 3.01 -25.91 12.42
C GLU A 160 3.57 -24.58 11.90
N GLU A 161 4.38 -24.60 10.83
CA GLU A 161 5.02 -23.42 10.22
C GLU A 161 4.19 -22.79 9.11
N ALA A 162 3.21 -23.51 8.54
CA ALA A 162 2.43 -23.04 7.39
C ALA A 162 1.75 -21.70 7.64
N ARG A 163 1.21 -21.51 8.83
CA ARG A 163 0.60 -20.25 9.25
C ARG A 163 1.62 -19.11 9.30
N SER A 164 2.78 -19.34 9.91
CA SER A 164 3.84 -18.34 10.00
C SER A 164 4.33 -17.91 8.62
N HIS A 165 4.50 -18.85 7.69
CA HIS A 165 4.84 -18.56 6.31
C HIS A 165 3.76 -17.73 5.62
N LEU A 166 2.48 -18.10 5.78
CA LEU A 166 1.37 -17.33 5.23
C LEU A 166 1.33 -15.90 5.79
N GLU A 167 1.44 -15.72 7.11
CA GLU A 167 1.47 -14.41 7.76
C GLU A 167 2.66 -13.55 7.30
N ASN A 168 3.84 -14.16 7.10
CA ASN A 168 5.02 -13.48 6.56
C ASN A 168 4.80 -13.00 5.12
N GLU A 169 4.18 -13.82 4.27
CA GLU A 169 3.86 -13.42 2.89
C GLU A 169 2.76 -12.36 2.85
N LEU A 170 1.69 -12.49 3.63
CA LEU A 170 0.67 -11.46 3.75
C LEU A 170 1.24 -10.14 4.28
N GLY A 171 2.11 -10.20 5.30
CA GLY A 171 2.82 -9.04 5.84
C GLY A 171 3.76 -8.38 4.82
N ARG A 172 4.32 -9.17 3.89
CA ARG A 172 5.21 -8.70 2.82
C ARG A 172 4.46 -7.93 1.73
N PHE A 173 3.34 -8.45 1.26
CA PHE A 173 2.55 -7.82 0.20
C PHE A 173 1.57 -6.77 0.73
N HIS A 174 1.19 -6.88 1.99
CA HIS A 174 0.27 -5.97 2.66
C HIS A 174 -1.01 -5.74 1.84
N PRO A 175 -1.79 -6.82 1.58
CA PRO A 175 -3.00 -6.71 0.78
C PRO A 175 -4.03 -5.80 1.46
N THR A 176 -4.80 -5.07 0.65
CA THR A 176 -5.89 -4.23 1.13
C THR A 176 -7.21 -4.99 1.25
N GLU A 177 -7.29 -6.13 0.55
CA GLU A 177 -8.46 -7.00 0.56
C GLU A 177 -8.06 -8.47 0.43
N ALA A 178 -8.75 -9.35 1.15
CA ALA A 178 -8.53 -10.79 1.15
C ALA A 178 -9.85 -11.55 0.95
N VAL A 179 -9.86 -12.45 -0.02
CA VAL A 179 -10.94 -13.41 -0.27
C VAL A 179 -10.47 -14.78 0.24
N LEU A 180 -11.17 -15.32 1.21
CA LEU A 180 -10.77 -16.54 1.92
C LEU A 180 -11.71 -17.68 1.57
N SER A 181 -11.16 -18.89 1.29
CA SER A 181 -11.98 -20.10 1.27
C SER A 181 -12.54 -20.39 2.66
N ASP A 182 -13.57 -21.23 2.79
CA ASP A 182 -14.11 -21.60 4.10
C ASP A 182 -13.02 -22.17 5.02
N GLY A 183 -12.14 -23.01 4.48
CA GLY A 183 -10.99 -23.54 5.22
C GLY A 183 -10.05 -22.44 5.71
N ALA A 184 -9.71 -21.48 4.85
CA ALA A 184 -8.85 -20.35 5.22
C ALA A 184 -9.52 -19.39 6.21
N TYR A 185 -10.82 -19.15 6.06
CA TYR A 185 -11.57 -18.26 6.96
C TYR A 185 -11.63 -18.78 8.40
N HIS A 186 -11.59 -20.10 8.58
CA HIS A 186 -11.60 -20.74 9.89
C HIS A 186 -10.19 -21.08 10.43
N LEU A 187 -9.12 -20.69 9.76
CA LEU A 187 -7.78 -20.78 10.33
C LEU A 187 -7.65 -19.84 11.53
N ASP A 188 -7.29 -20.42 12.68
CA ASP A 188 -7.19 -19.68 13.94
C ASP A 188 -6.37 -18.40 13.81
N GLY A 189 -7.01 -17.24 14.07
CA GLY A 189 -6.39 -15.90 14.11
C GLY A 189 -5.93 -15.34 12.77
N LEU A 190 -6.19 -15.98 11.62
CA LEU A 190 -5.82 -15.42 10.30
C LEU A 190 -6.63 -14.15 9.99
N THR A 191 -7.92 -14.18 10.24
CA THR A 191 -8.81 -13.03 10.03
C THR A 191 -8.46 -11.86 10.94
N ASP A 192 -8.07 -12.13 12.18
CA ASP A 192 -7.62 -11.11 13.14
C ASP A 192 -6.28 -10.52 12.70
N PHE A 193 -5.34 -11.36 12.25
CA PHE A 193 -4.07 -10.90 11.69
C PHE A 193 -4.27 -9.97 10.49
N LEU A 194 -5.10 -10.37 9.53
CA LEU A 194 -5.39 -9.57 8.33
C LEU A 194 -6.04 -8.23 8.71
N ARG A 195 -7.03 -8.24 9.60
CA ARG A 195 -7.76 -7.04 10.00
C ARG A 195 -6.95 -6.13 10.91
N ASP A 196 -6.40 -6.67 11.99
CA ASP A 196 -5.83 -5.86 13.07
C ASP A 196 -4.37 -5.48 12.82
N LYS A 197 -3.60 -6.35 12.12
CA LYS A 197 -2.19 -6.07 11.83
C LYS A 197 -1.96 -5.47 10.46
N LEU A 198 -2.78 -5.84 9.45
CA LEU A 198 -2.61 -5.39 8.07
C LEU A 198 -3.67 -4.38 7.60
N ASP A 199 -4.71 -4.09 8.41
CA ASP A 199 -5.83 -3.23 8.01
C ASP A 199 -6.49 -3.71 6.69
N CYS A 200 -6.58 -5.04 6.54
CA CYS A 200 -7.04 -5.71 5.34
C CYS A 200 -8.51 -6.10 5.47
N MET A 201 -9.32 -5.74 4.50
CA MET A 201 -10.72 -6.18 4.44
C MET A 201 -10.79 -7.68 4.10
N CYS A 202 -11.51 -8.47 4.90
CA CYS A 202 -11.65 -9.90 4.72
C CYS A 202 -13.06 -10.27 4.29
N GLU A 203 -13.16 -11.09 3.25
CA GLU A 203 -14.41 -11.70 2.79
C GLU A 203 -14.31 -13.23 2.84
N ASN A 204 -15.36 -13.89 3.33
CA ASN A 204 -15.51 -15.33 3.12
C ASN A 204 -16.00 -15.57 1.67
N GLY A 205 -15.12 -16.11 0.84
CA GLY A 205 -15.39 -16.41 -0.56
C GLY A 205 -16.22 -17.68 -0.76
N GLY A 206 -16.42 -18.49 0.27
CA GLY A 206 -17.09 -19.79 0.21
C GLY A 206 -16.32 -20.83 -0.62
N GLU A 207 -16.72 -22.10 -0.53
CA GLU A 207 -16.05 -23.18 -1.26
C GLU A 207 -16.29 -23.11 -2.79
N GLY A 208 -17.39 -22.50 -3.22
CA GLY A 208 -17.78 -22.46 -4.62
C GLY A 208 -16.76 -21.81 -5.55
N ARG A 209 -16.15 -20.69 -5.10
CA ARG A 209 -15.15 -19.94 -5.86
C ARG A 209 -13.81 -20.67 -5.98
N PHE A 210 -13.49 -21.54 -5.02
CA PHE A 210 -12.21 -22.25 -4.93
C PHE A 210 -12.22 -23.69 -5.44
N ARG A 211 -13.32 -24.13 -6.05
CA ARG A 211 -13.42 -25.49 -6.58
C ARG A 211 -12.40 -25.74 -7.70
N TYR A 212 -11.58 -26.77 -7.54
CA TYR A 212 -10.50 -27.10 -8.49
C TYR A 212 -10.97 -27.30 -9.93
N ASP A 213 -12.11 -27.99 -10.13
CA ASP A 213 -12.69 -28.28 -11.45
C ASP A 213 -13.09 -27.01 -12.21
N ALA A 214 -13.48 -25.96 -11.50
CA ALA A 214 -13.80 -24.63 -12.06
C ALA A 214 -12.56 -23.75 -12.17
N ALA A 215 -11.66 -23.82 -11.18
CA ALA A 215 -10.45 -23.02 -11.09
C ALA A 215 -9.45 -23.32 -12.21
N LEU A 216 -9.16 -24.60 -12.47
CA LEU A 216 -8.15 -25.00 -13.45
C LEU A 216 -8.42 -24.48 -14.87
N PRO A 217 -9.62 -24.69 -15.47
CA PRO A 217 -9.92 -24.13 -16.80
C PRO A 217 -9.87 -22.60 -16.83
N LEU A 218 -10.31 -21.93 -15.74
CA LEU A 218 -10.30 -20.48 -15.63
C LEU A 218 -8.87 -19.94 -15.61
N VAL A 219 -8.00 -20.53 -14.79
CA VAL A 219 -6.57 -20.19 -14.67
C VAL A 219 -5.85 -20.42 -16.02
N GLN A 220 -6.08 -21.57 -16.68
CA GLN A 220 -5.52 -21.87 -17.99
C GLN A 220 -5.98 -20.93 -19.09
N LYS A 221 -7.23 -20.48 -19.04
CA LYS A 221 -7.78 -19.52 -20.00
C LYS A 221 -7.20 -18.11 -19.79
N GLN A 222 -7.04 -17.70 -18.53
CA GLN A 222 -6.64 -16.33 -18.18
C GLN A 222 -5.16 -16.10 -18.42
N PHE A 223 -4.30 -16.97 -17.90
CA PHE A 223 -2.86 -16.75 -17.94
C PHE A 223 -2.23 -17.34 -19.21
N GLN A 224 -1.57 -16.49 -19.97
CA GLN A 224 -0.85 -16.85 -21.19
C GLN A 224 0.61 -17.27 -20.91
N ALA A 225 1.15 -16.86 -19.75
CA ALA A 225 2.52 -17.10 -19.34
C ALA A 225 2.62 -17.46 -17.85
N GLY A 226 3.65 -18.22 -17.49
CA GLY A 226 4.01 -18.49 -16.10
C GLY A 226 3.33 -19.70 -15.47
N LEU A 227 2.35 -20.32 -16.10
CA LEU A 227 1.68 -21.52 -15.56
C LEU A 227 2.62 -22.71 -15.42
N ASP A 228 3.62 -22.83 -16.31
CA ASP A 228 4.64 -23.89 -16.26
C ASP A 228 5.52 -23.79 -15.01
N SER A 229 5.50 -22.66 -14.31
CA SER A 229 6.23 -22.48 -13.06
C SER A 229 5.52 -23.08 -11.84
N ILE A 230 4.22 -23.39 -11.95
CA ILE A 230 3.47 -24.06 -10.88
C ILE A 230 3.90 -25.53 -10.83
N PRO A 231 4.33 -26.03 -9.66
CA PRO A 231 4.70 -27.44 -9.52
C PRO A 231 3.55 -28.37 -9.92
N GLU A 232 3.89 -29.47 -10.61
CA GLU A 232 2.90 -30.44 -11.01
C GLU A 232 2.19 -31.03 -9.78
N GLY A 233 0.85 -30.94 -9.77
CA GLY A 233 0.03 -31.42 -8.65
C GLY A 233 -0.22 -30.37 -7.54
N ASP A 234 0.30 -29.16 -7.64
CA ASP A 234 0.00 -28.07 -6.71
C ASP A 234 -1.41 -27.52 -6.93
N ARG A 235 -2.37 -28.22 -6.35
CA ARG A 235 -3.79 -27.87 -6.44
C ARG A 235 -4.12 -26.62 -5.66
N ALA A 236 -3.45 -26.38 -4.52
CA ALA A 236 -3.74 -25.23 -3.64
C ALA A 236 -3.41 -23.90 -4.33
N ALA A 237 -2.28 -23.81 -5.04
CA ALA A 237 -1.95 -22.61 -5.83
C ALA A 237 -2.99 -22.36 -6.93
N VAL A 238 -3.42 -23.39 -7.65
CA VAL A 238 -4.45 -23.28 -8.70
C VAL A 238 -5.79 -22.84 -8.11
N GLN A 239 -6.19 -23.41 -6.96
CA GLN A 239 -7.46 -23.05 -6.30
C GLN A 239 -7.44 -21.62 -5.77
N ALA A 240 -6.34 -21.16 -5.20
CA ALA A 240 -6.19 -19.76 -4.78
C ALA A 240 -6.27 -18.80 -5.98
N ALA A 241 -5.57 -19.10 -7.09
CA ALA A 241 -5.63 -18.32 -8.31
C ALA A 241 -7.04 -18.32 -8.93
N GLY A 242 -7.70 -19.47 -8.97
CA GLY A 242 -9.08 -19.60 -9.45
C GLY A 242 -10.08 -18.83 -8.61
N GLY A 243 -9.94 -18.87 -7.28
CA GLY A 243 -10.79 -18.11 -6.35
C GLY A 243 -10.63 -16.60 -6.53
N LEU A 244 -9.40 -16.12 -6.71
CA LEU A 244 -9.11 -14.72 -7.01
C LEU A 244 -9.72 -14.28 -8.34
N LEU A 245 -9.51 -15.05 -9.40
CA LEU A 245 -10.05 -14.74 -10.74
C LEU A 245 -11.58 -14.74 -10.74
N THR A 246 -12.20 -15.72 -10.09
CA THR A 246 -13.67 -15.78 -9.96
C THR A 246 -14.21 -14.53 -9.31
N TYR A 247 -13.60 -14.09 -8.20
CA TYR A 247 -13.96 -12.85 -7.52
C TYR A 247 -13.79 -11.62 -8.40
N LEU A 248 -12.68 -11.53 -9.14
CA LEU A 248 -12.46 -10.43 -10.08
C LEU A 248 -13.51 -10.40 -11.20
N TYR A 249 -13.85 -11.54 -11.79
CA TYR A 249 -14.88 -11.59 -12.83
C TYR A 249 -16.28 -11.25 -12.30
N GLU A 250 -16.62 -11.68 -11.09
CA GLU A 250 -17.89 -11.35 -10.44
C GLU A 250 -18.02 -9.85 -10.14
N THR A 251 -16.93 -9.22 -9.70
CA THR A 251 -16.94 -7.83 -9.26
C THR A 251 -16.70 -6.83 -10.39
N GLN A 252 -15.81 -7.13 -11.35
CA GLN A 252 -15.39 -6.17 -12.37
C GLN A 252 -16.23 -6.25 -13.65
N LYS A 253 -16.69 -7.45 -14.04
CA LYS A 253 -17.57 -7.66 -15.23
C LYS A 253 -17.02 -7.03 -16.52
N THR A 254 -15.71 -6.95 -16.68
CA THR A 254 -15.00 -6.33 -17.79
C THR A 254 -13.83 -7.18 -18.26
N ASP A 255 -13.16 -6.74 -19.31
CA ASP A 255 -11.95 -7.40 -19.81
C ASP A 255 -10.82 -7.27 -18.80
N LEU A 256 -10.16 -8.39 -18.50
CA LEU A 256 -9.03 -8.52 -17.59
C LEU A 256 -7.78 -9.07 -18.32
N SER A 257 -7.69 -8.92 -19.63
CA SER A 257 -6.60 -9.48 -20.45
C SER A 257 -5.22 -8.90 -20.13
N HIS A 258 -5.14 -7.76 -19.43
CA HIS A 258 -3.88 -7.24 -18.90
C HIS A 258 -3.33 -8.07 -17.74
N ILE A 259 -4.14 -8.93 -17.12
CA ILE A 259 -3.71 -9.92 -16.13
C ILE A 259 -3.30 -11.19 -16.90
N ALA A 260 -2.19 -11.16 -17.63
CA ALA A 260 -1.81 -12.22 -18.57
C ALA A 260 -0.74 -13.17 -18.05
N ALA A 261 0.06 -12.75 -17.06
CA ALA A 261 1.18 -13.51 -16.53
C ALA A 261 0.96 -13.92 -15.07
N TYR A 262 1.32 -15.17 -14.76
CA TYR A 262 1.31 -15.71 -13.41
C TYR A 262 2.74 -15.94 -12.92
N SER A 263 3.12 -15.30 -11.83
CA SER A 263 4.44 -15.41 -11.23
C SER A 263 4.39 -16.33 -10.01
N TYR A 264 4.59 -17.62 -10.23
CA TYR A 264 4.73 -18.58 -9.13
C TYR A 264 6.12 -18.46 -8.52
N TYR A 265 6.20 -18.42 -7.19
CA TYR A 265 7.45 -18.39 -6.45
C TYR A 265 7.43 -19.37 -5.28
N THR A 266 8.61 -19.82 -4.87
CA THR A 266 8.81 -20.63 -3.67
C THR A 266 9.46 -19.80 -2.57
N THR A 267 9.15 -20.09 -1.31
CA THR A 267 9.67 -19.38 -0.13
C THR A 267 11.20 -19.32 -0.07
N GLY A 268 11.92 -20.27 -0.67
CA GLY A 268 13.39 -20.32 -0.67
C GLY A 268 14.10 -19.42 -1.69
N GLN A 269 13.40 -18.60 -2.48
CA GLN A 269 14.03 -17.74 -3.49
C GLN A 269 14.46 -16.36 -2.91
N PHE A 270 13.85 -15.92 -1.83
CA PHE A 270 14.08 -14.63 -1.22
C PHE A 270 14.39 -14.77 0.27
N MET A 271 15.11 -13.77 0.81
CA MET A 271 15.33 -13.67 2.25
C MET A 271 13.97 -13.54 2.97
N GLU A 272 13.77 -14.35 3.99
CA GLU A 272 12.59 -14.25 4.83
C GLU A 272 12.76 -13.13 5.86
N LEU A 273 11.76 -12.26 5.91
CA LEU A 273 11.62 -11.17 6.86
C LEU A 273 10.24 -11.28 7.50
N ASP A 274 10.17 -11.46 8.78
CA ASP A 274 8.89 -11.42 9.48
C ASP A 274 8.37 -9.97 9.62
N LEU A 275 7.12 -9.82 10.02
CA LEU A 275 6.50 -8.51 10.16
C LEU A 275 7.24 -7.66 11.20
N THR A 276 7.72 -8.28 12.28
CA THR A 276 8.47 -7.64 13.34
C THR A 276 9.80 -7.06 12.81
N ALA A 277 10.56 -7.84 12.04
CA ALA A 277 11.80 -7.38 11.42
C ALA A 277 11.57 -6.20 10.45
N ARG A 278 10.52 -6.28 9.61
CA ARG A 278 10.16 -5.19 8.69
C ARG A 278 9.86 -3.88 9.42
N GLN A 279 9.09 -3.96 10.51
CA GLN A 279 8.70 -2.81 11.32
C GLN A 279 9.87 -2.26 12.14
N THR A 280 10.63 -3.12 12.83
CA THR A 280 11.74 -2.70 13.70
C THR A 280 12.93 -2.17 12.92
N LEU A 281 13.18 -2.68 11.71
CA LEU A 281 14.18 -2.15 10.79
C LEU A 281 13.68 -0.94 9.98
N GLU A 282 12.41 -0.59 10.11
CA GLU A 282 11.79 0.56 9.43
C GLU A 282 12.06 0.52 7.92
N LEU A 283 11.76 -0.60 7.26
CA LEU A 283 12.14 -0.82 5.86
C LEU A 283 11.41 0.13 4.91
N THR A 284 10.09 0.20 4.98
CA THR A 284 9.26 0.97 4.05
C THR A 284 8.49 2.12 4.70
N GLY A 285 8.40 2.11 6.03
CA GLY A 285 7.78 3.15 6.85
C GLY A 285 8.33 3.14 8.27
N THR A 286 8.21 4.26 8.97
CA THR A 286 8.61 4.37 10.37
C THR A 286 7.65 3.64 11.29
N MET A 287 8.15 3.09 12.39
CA MET A 287 7.35 2.30 13.33
C MET A 287 6.20 3.10 13.97
N ARG A 288 6.42 4.38 14.29
CA ARG A 288 5.43 5.22 15.00
C ARG A 288 4.42 5.89 14.07
N SER A 289 4.89 6.58 13.03
CA SER A 289 4.02 7.38 12.14
C SER A 289 3.65 6.65 10.85
N LYS A 290 4.22 5.48 10.58
CA LYS A 290 4.08 4.72 9.32
C LYS A 290 4.45 5.54 8.07
N GLU A 291 5.16 6.65 8.25
CA GLU A 291 5.59 7.52 7.16
C GLU A 291 6.83 6.95 6.46
N LYS A 292 6.94 7.21 5.16
CA LYS A 292 8.12 6.88 4.36
C LYS A 292 9.38 7.58 4.86
N LYS A 293 9.26 8.86 5.27
CA LYS A 293 10.40 9.65 5.75
C LYS A 293 10.95 9.09 7.04
N GLY A 294 12.22 8.71 7.03
CA GLY A 294 12.89 8.06 8.15
C GLY A 294 13.04 6.54 7.99
N SER A 295 12.56 5.96 6.89
CA SER A 295 12.71 4.53 6.57
C SER A 295 13.89 4.26 5.64
N LEU A 296 14.25 2.99 5.42
CA LEU A 296 15.23 2.58 4.41
C LEU A 296 14.78 2.99 3.01
N LEU A 297 13.50 2.79 2.69
CA LEU A 297 12.93 3.23 1.42
C LEU A 297 13.14 4.72 1.16
N TRP A 298 12.97 5.56 2.18
CA TRP A 298 13.23 7.00 2.03
C TRP A 298 14.69 7.32 1.68
N VAL A 299 15.64 6.52 2.14
CA VAL A 299 17.06 6.69 1.78
C VAL A 299 17.31 6.31 0.34
N LEU A 300 16.80 5.15 -0.08
CA LEU A 300 17.11 4.53 -1.36
C LEU A 300 16.27 5.05 -2.52
N ASP A 301 15.10 5.62 -2.25
CA ASP A 301 14.19 6.05 -3.29
C ASP A 301 14.58 7.39 -3.90
N ARG A 302 15.22 7.31 -5.04
CA ARG A 302 15.50 8.38 -5.99
C ARG A 302 14.86 8.10 -7.34
N THR A 303 13.99 7.10 -7.42
CA THR A 303 13.28 6.74 -8.64
C THR A 303 12.52 7.93 -9.21
N LYS A 304 12.29 7.90 -10.52
CA LYS A 304 11.63 8.96 -11.27
C LYS A 304 10.27 8.55 -11.80
N THR A 305 10.05 7.25 -11.90
CA THR A 305 8.79 6.67 -12.35
C THR A 305 8.03 6.04 -11.18
N ALA A 306 6.70 6.05 -11.26
CA ALA A 306 5.87 5.35 -10.29
C ALA A 306 6.14 3.83 -10.29
N MET A 307 6.38 3.26 -11.48
CA MET A 307 6.76 1.86 -11.69
C MET A 307 8.06 1.50 -10.96
N GLY A 308 9.09 2.33 -11.11
CA GLY A 308 10.35 2.18 -10.38
C GLY A 308 10.16 2.26 -8.87
N GLY A 309 9.32 3.17 -8.38
CA GLY A 309 9.00 3.30 -6.97
C GLY A 309 8.32 2.05 -6.39
N ARG A 310 7.36 1.46 -7.11
CA ARG A 310 6.72 0.18 -6.75
C ARG A 310 7.71 -0.96 -6.73
N LEU A 311 8.51 -1.08 -7.77
CA LEU A 311 9.53 -2.14 -7.88
C LEU A 311 10.60 -2.04 -6.77
N LEU A 312 11.08 -0.82 -6.46
CA LEU A 312 12.04 -0.60 -5.39
C LEU A 312 11.48 -1.05 -4.03
N ARG A 313 10.22 -0.72 -3.73
CA ARG A 313 9.54 -1.21 -2.54
C ARG A 313 9.53 -2.75 -2.53
N GLY A 314 9.16 -3.38 -3.62
CA GLY A 314 9.19 -4.82 -3.77
C GLY A 314 10.59 -5.43 -3.57
N TRP A 315 11.66 -4.78 -4.05
CA TRP A 315 13.03 -5.27 -3.85
C TRP A 315 13.49 -5.14 -2.40
N ILE A 316 13.10 -4.11 -1.68
CA ILE A 316 13.36 -3.96 -0.23
C ILE A 316 12.66 -5.07 0.56
N GLU A 317 11.43 -5.40 0.19
CA GLU A 317 10.64 -6.45 0.84
C GLU A 317 11.10 -7.88 0.49
N ARG A 318 11.86 -8.03 -0.60
CA ARG A 318 12.29 -9.32 -1.18
C ARG A 318 13.78 -9.34 -1.54
N PRO A 319 14.71 -9.23 -0.56
CA PRO A 319 16.13 -9.38 -0.85
C PRO A 319 16.44 -10.77 -1.42
N LEU A 320 17.37 -10.82 -2.36
CA LEU A 320 17.71 -12.04 -3.07
C LEU A 320 18.58 -13.00 -2.25
N LEU A 321 18.45 -14.29 -2.50
CA LEU A 321 19.35 -15.34 -1.96
C LEU A 321 20.39 -15.84 -2.96
N SER A 322 20.28 -15.45 -4.22
CA SER A 322 21.21 -15.88 -5.27
C SER A 322 22.35 -14.87 -5.44
N PRO A 323 23.61 -15.23 -5.11
CA PRO A 323 24.77 -14.35 -5.34
C PRO A 323 24.93 -13.94 -6.81
N VAL A 324 24.53 -14.82 -7.72
CA VAL A 324 24.61 -14.53 -9.17
C VAL A 324 23.63 -13.41 -9.57
N GLN A 325 22.39 -13.44 -9.08
CA GLN A 325 21.41 -12.41 -9.37
C GLN A 325 21.78 -11.09 -8.67
N ILE A 326 22.28 -11.17 -7.42
CA ILE A 326 22.78 -10.01 -6.68
C ILE A 326 23.94 -9.37 -7.46
N GLY A 327 24.94 -10.16 -7.88
CA GLY A 327 26.09 -9.67 -8.63
C GLY A 327 25.70 -9.01 -9.97
N ARG A 328 24.68 -9.54 -10.67
CA ARG A 328 24.14 -8.92 -11.90
C ARG A 328 23.57 -7.51 -11.62
N ARG A 329 22.83 -7.34 -10.51
CA ARG A 329 22.32 -6.02 -10.12
C ARG A 329 23.45 -5.09 -9.72
N GLN A 330 24.40 -5.58 -8.91
CA GLN A 330 25.55 -4.79 -8.47
C GLN A 330 26.41 -4.32 -9.66
N GLN A 331 26.63 -5.17 -10.67
CA GLN A 331 27.36 -4.78 -11.87
C GLN A 331 26.62 -3.69 -12.65
N ALA A 332 25.29 -3.80 -12.77
CA ALA A 332 24.49 -2.75 -13.40
C ALA A 332 24.55 -1.42 -12.62
N VAL A 333 24.52 -1.48 -11.31
CA VAL A 333 24.70 -0.31 -10.45
C VAL A 333 26.10 0.28 -10.61
N SER A 334 27.15 -0.56 -10.75
CA SER A 334 28.55 -0.12 -10.96
C SER A 334 28.71 0.65 -12.26
N ASP A 335 28.18 0.13 -13.38
CA ASP A 335 28.22 0.81 -14.67
C ASP A 335 27.61 2.23 -14.55
N LEU A 336 26.43 2.33 -13.95
CA LEU A 336 25.73 3.62 -13.76
C LEU A 336 26.37 4.50 -12.66
N TYR A 337 27.10 3.91 -11.71
CA TYR A 337 27.85 4.66 -10.71
C TYR A 337 29.07 5.33 -11.31
N GLU A 338 29.80 4.65 -12.17
CA GLU A 338 31.04 5.11 -12.79
C GLU A 338 30.76 6.11 -13.91
N ASP A 339 29.70 5.89 -14.71
CA ASP A 339 29.31 6.83 -15.77
C ASP A 339 28.26 7.85 -15.28
N ILE A 340 28.80 8.98 -14.81
CA ILE A 340 27.98 10.09 -14.29
C ILE A 340 27.07 10.67 -15.36
N ILE A 341 27.55 10.78 -16.61
CA ILE A 341 26.79 11.41 -17.71
C ILE A 341 25.58 10.56 -18.02
N THR A 342 25.78 9.29 -18.30
CA THR A 342 24.68 8.34 -18.60
C THR A 342 23.68 8.29 -17.45
N ARG A 343 24.16 8.24 -16.19
CA ARG A 343 23.26 8.24 -15.02
C ARG A 343 22.37 9.48 -14.94
N GLU A 344 22.96 10.70 -15.07
CA GLU A 344 22.18 11.95 -14.99
C GLU A 344 21.23 12.12 -16.17
N GLU A 345 21.61 11.72 -17.38
CA GLU A 345 20.71 11.72 -18.53
C GLU A 345 19.57 10.72 -18.39
N LEU A 346 19.82 9.51 -17.81
CA LEU A 346 18.77 8.57 -17.47
C LEU A 346 17.80 9.16 -16.45
N VAL A 347 18.30 9.81 -15.40
CA VAL A 347 17.47 10.48 -14.38
C VAL A 347 16.56 11.52 -15.02
N MET A 348 17.05 12.30 -15.97
CA MET A 348 16.25 13.30 -16.67
C MET A 348 15.22 12.69 -17.61
N THR A 349 15.61 11.66 -18.37
CA THR A 349 14.71 10.99 -19.32
C THR A 349 13.61 10.19 -18.61
N LEU A 350 13.95 9.45 -17.54
CA LEU A 350 13.00 8.68 -16.75
C LEU A 350 11.92 9.55 -16.09
N LYS A 351 12.25 10.79 -15.73
CA LYS A 351 11.27 11.75 -15.18
C LYS A 351 10.14 12.08 -16.17
N GLU A 352 10.40 11.91 -17.46
CA GLU A 352 9.42 12.18 -18.51
C GLU A 352 8.60 10.94 -18.90
N VAL A 353 8.94 9.77 -18.36
CA VAL A 353 8.18 8.53 -18.60
C VAL A 353 6.98 8.47 -17.68
N THR A 354 5.83 8.31 -18.30
CA THR A 354 4.54 8.13 -17.58
C THR A 354 4.39 6.73 -17.03
N ASP A 355 3.41 6.50 -16.16
CA ASP A 355 3.13 5.18 -15.56
C ASP A 355 2.50 4.23 -16.60
N LEU A 356 3.34 3.60 -17.41
CA LEU A 356 2.93 2.71 -18.49
C LEU A 356 2.13 1.50 -18.00
N GLU A 357 2.47 0.95 -16.82
CA GLU A 357 1.77 -0.20 -16.24
C GLU A 357 0.31 0.14 -15.95
N ARG A 358 0.07 1.21 -15.20
CA ARG A 358 -1.30 1.63 -14.86
C ARG A 358 -2.06 2.22 -16.04
N LEU A 359 -1.36 2.82 -16.99
CA LEU A 359 -1.98 3.33 -18.21
C LEU A 359 -2.53 2.19 -19.05
N ILE A 360 -1.73 1.16 -19.34
CA ILE A 360 -2.18 0.02 -20.14
C ILE A 360 -3.29 -0.77 -19.43
N GLY A 361 -3.19 -0.93 -18.09
CA GLY A 361 -4.27 -1.51 -17.29
C GLY A 361 -5.60 -0.77 -17.46
N ARG A 362 -5.61 0.58 -17.41
CA ARG A 362 -6.82 1.38 -17.64
C ARG A 362 -7.35 1.28 -19.07
N VAL A 363 -6.47 1.16 -20.07
CA VAL A 363 -6.89 0.99 -21.47
C VAL A 363 -7.65 -0.31 -21.65
N VAL A 364 -7.10 -1.41 -21.18
CA VAL A 364 -7.74 -2.74 -21.25
C VAL A 364 -9.03 -2.77 -20.45
N TYR A 365 -8.99 -2.29 -19.24
CA TYR A 365 -10.15 -2.22 -18.34
C TYR A 365 -11.30 -1.35 -18.89
N GLY A 366 -11.00 -0.46 -19.85
CA GLY A 366 -11.99 0.40 -20.51
C GLY A 366 -12.29 1.70 -19.78
N SER A 367 -11.49 2.06 -18.75
CA SER A 367 -11.61 3.32 -18.00
C SER A 367 -10.72 4.44 -18.54
N ALA A 368 -9.83 4.15 -19.50
CA ALA A 368 -8.95 5.14 -20.10
C ALA A 368 -9.69 6.17 -20.93
N GLY A 369 -9.25 7.42 -20.86
CA GLY A 369 -9.68 8.51 -21.72
C GLY A 369 -8.64 8.90 -22.79
N GLY A 370 -8.94 9.91 -23.59
CA GLY A 370 -8.01 10.42 -24.61
C GLY A 370 -6.68 10.86 -24.02
N ARG A 371 -6.68 11.47 -22.84
CA ARG A 371 -5.47 11.89 -22.11
C ARG A 371 -4.56 10.72 -21.74
N ASP A 372 -5.16 9.57 -21.38
CA ASP A 372 -4.39 8.37 -21.03
C ASP A 372 -3.68 7.78 -22.25
N LEU A 373 -4.32 7.78 -23.42
CA LEU A 373 -3.69 7.33 -24.67
C LEU A 373 -2.55 8.26 -25.11
N VAL A 374 -2.73 9.58 -24.99
CA VAL A 374 -1.67 10.55 -25.26
C VAL A 374 -0.51 10.38 -24.27
N ALA A 375 -0.80 10.18 -22.99
CA ALA A 375 0.22 9.93 -21.97
C ALA A 375 0.98 8.63 -22.24
N LEU A 376 0.30 7.57 -22.69
CA LEU A 376 0.93 6.33 -23.12
C LEU A 376 1.87 6.53 -24.31
N ALA A 377 1.41 7.23 -25.36
CA ALA A 377 2.24 7.55 -26.53
C ALA A 377 3.48 8.38 -26.18
N ASN A 378 3.32 9.37 -25.28
CA ASN A 378 4.42 10.19 -24.80
C ASN A 378 5.44 9.38 -23.98
N GLY A 379 4.98 8.51 -23.10
CA GLY A 379 5.83 7.61 -22.31
C GLY A 379 6.63 6.66 -23.20
N LEU A 380 5.97 5.98 -24.14
CA LEU A 380 6.62 5.11 -25.14
C LEU A 380 7.64 5.89 -25.98
N GLY A 381 7.36 7.15 -26.31
CA GLY A 381 8.26 8.02 -27.07
C GLY A 381 9.59 8.33 -26.38
N LYS A 382 9.74 8.03 -25.07
CA LYS A 382 11.01 8.21 -24.34
C LYS A 382 11.90 6.97 -24.34
N LEU A 383 11.34 5.81 -24.67
CA LEU A 383 12.07 4.53 -24.65
C LEU A 383 13.26 4.47 -25.61
N PRO A 384 13.21 5.03 -26.85
CA PRO A 384 14.37 5.06 -27.72
C PRO A 384 15.57 5.77 -27.09
N ARG A 385 15.35 6.87 -26.37
CA ARG A 385 16.42 7.58 -25.68
C ARG A 385 17.04 6.76 -24.54
N ILE A 386 16.22 6.08 -23.75
CA ILE A 386 16.70 5.17 -22.69
C ILE A 386 17.52 4.05 -23.33
N ARG A 387 17.04 3.45 -24.40
CA ARG A 387 17.76 2.39 -25.15
C ARG A 387 19.12 2.85 -25.69
N GLU A 388 19.19 4.08 -26.21
CA GLU A 388 20.43 4.70 -26.65
C GLU A 388 21.42 4.91 -25.48
N LEU A 389 20.96 5.45 -24.36
CA LEU A 389 21.78 5.69 -23.18
C LEU A 389 22.36 4.38 -22.60
N LEU A 390 21.64 3.27 -22.69
CA LEU A 390 22.09 1.96 -22.22
C LEU A 390 23.07 1.26 -23.20
N GLU A 391 23.27 1.78 -24.43
CA GLU A 391 24.13 1.14 -25.43
C GLU A 391 25.58 0.99 -24.97
N GLY A 392 26.11 2.00 -24.26
CA GLY A 392 27.48 2.01 -23.75
C GLY A 392 27.71 1.20 -22.48
N CYS A 393 26.67 0.69 -21.83
CA CYS A 393 26.79 -0.06 -20.60
C CYS A 393 27.37 -1.46 -20.85
N SER A 394 28.23 -1.94 -19.93
CA SER A 394 28.88 -3.24 -20.03
C SER A 394 28.09 -4.38 -19.36
N SER A 395 27.21 -4.04 -18.43
CA SER A 395 26.43 -4.98 -17.64
C SER A 395 25.47 -5.80 -18.50
N ALA A 396 25.54 -7.12 -18.38
CA ALA A 396 24.63 -8.04 -19.07
C ALA A 396 23.14 -7.77 -18.70
N LEU A 397 22.86 -7.33 -17.48
CA LEU A 397 21.51 -7.00 -17.06
C LEU A 397 20.99 -5.75 -17.80
N LEU A 398 21.77 -4.67 -17.87
CA LEU A 398 21.38 -3.46 -18.60
C LEU A 398 21.21 -3.72 -20.10
N GLN A 399 22.05 -4.58 -20.70
CA GLN A 399 21.90 -4.96 -22.09
C GLN A 399 20.64 -5.84 -22.34
N SER A 400 20.28 -6.72 -21.39
CA SER A 400 19.01 -7.45 -21.46
C SER A 400 17.82 -6.50 -21.41
N LEU A 401 17.82 -5.58 -20.42
CA LEU A 401 16.75 -4.57 -20.26
C LEU A 401 16.64 -3.67 -21.49
N ARG A 402 17.78 -3.28 -22.09
CA ARG A 402 17.81 -2.54 -23.37
C ARG A 402 17.07 -3.29 -24.48
N GLY A 403 17.23 -4.62 -24.53
CA GLY A 403 16.55 -5.49 -25.52
C GLY A 403 15.05 -5.62 -25.30
N GLU A 404 14.58 -5.43 -24.07
CA GLU A 404 13.15 -5.52 -23.69
C GLU A 404 12.40 -4.18 -23.91
N LEU A 405 13.12 -3.08 -24.13
CA LEU A 405 12.52 -1.77 -24.40
C LEU A 405 12.02 -1.70 -25.84
N ASP A 406 10.70 -1.78 -26.00
CA ASP A 406 10.01 -1.61 -27.29
C ASP A 406 9.17 -0.34 -27.25
N ASP A 407 9.48 0.63 -28.13
CA ASP A 407 8.77 1.90 -28.19
C ASP A 407 7.48 1.85 -29.06
N LEU A 408 7.18 0.68 -29.61
CA LEU A 408 5.99 0.42 -30.42
C LEU A 408 5.70 1.58 -31.41
N PRO A 409 6.60 1.85 -32.38
CA PRO A 409 6.51 3.06 -33.21
C PRO A 409 5.20 3.16 -33.97
N GLU A 410 4.64 2.04 -34.43
CA GLU A 410 3.36 2.01 -35.13
C GLU A 410 2.20 2.49 -34.25
N VAL A 411 2.13 2.03 -33.01
CA VAL A 411 1.10 2.43 -32.04
C VAL A 411 1.29 3.89 -31.64
N ARG A 412 2.53 4.27 -31.35
CA ARG A 412 2.87 5.64 -30.96
C ARG A 412 2.50 6.64 -32.05
N GLU A 413 2.93 6.40 -33.30
CA GLU A 413 2.64 7.27 -34.44
C GLU A 413 1.15 7.34 -34.75
N LEU A 414 0.43 6.20 -34.63
CA LEU A 414 -1.00 6.15 -34.78
C LEU A 414 -1.69 7.09 -33.78
N LEU A 415 -1.37 6.95 -32.48
CA LEU A 415 -1.95 7.76 -31.42
C LEU A 415 -1.63 9.26 -31.59
N GLN A 416 -0.38 9.60 -31.92
CA GLN A 416 0.06 10.99 -32.16
C GLN A 416 -0.63 11.63 -33.37
N ARG A 417 -0.89 10.84 -34.42
CA ARG A 417 -1.60 11.31 -35.62
C ARG A 417 -3.10 11.43 -35.38
N ALA A 418 -3.68 10.52 -34.56
CA ALA A 418 -5.12 10.46 -34.36
C ALA A 418 -5.64 11.44 -33.29
N LEU A 419 -4.87 11.67 -32.22
CA LEU A 419 -5.31 12.43 -31.08
C LEU A 419 -4.70 13.84 -31.04
N VAL A 420 -5.46 14.80 -30.51
CA VAL A 420 -4.91 16.14 -30.18
C VAL A 420 -3.96 16.05 -28.99
N ASP A 421 -3.05 17.01 -28.83
CA ASP A 421 -2.06 16.99 -27.77
C ASP A 421 -2.68 17.13 -26.36
N GLU A 422 -3.77 17.89 -26.26
CA GLU A 422 -4.52 18.11 -25.01
C GLU A 422 -6.00 17.70 -25.18
N PRO A 423 -6.32 16.42 -25.11
CA PRO A 423 -7.70 15.96 -25.20
C PRO A 423 -8.55 16.48 -24.02
N PRO A 424 -9.87 16.69 -24.22
CA PRO A 424 -10.79 17.04 -23.15
C PRO A 424 -10.79 15.95 -22.06
N PHE A 425 -11.39 16.25 -20.91
CA PHE A 425 -11.45 15.31 -19.80
C PHE A 425 -12.28 14.07 -20.13
N SER A 426 -13.40 14.26 -20.82
CA SER A 426 -14.30 13.19 -21.24
C SER A 426 -14.34 13.04 -22.75
N VAL A 427 -14.25 11.81 -23.24
CA VAL A 427 -14.43 11.49 -24.67
C VAL A 427 -15.82 11.89 -25.19
N ARG A 428 -16.82 12.05 -24.30
CA ARG A 428 -18.17 12.48 -24.65
C ARG A 428 -18.24 13.99 -24.97
N GLU A 429 -17.21 14.77 -24.64
CA GLU A 429 -17.15 16.18 -24.97
C GLU A 429 -16.82 16.43 -26.45
N GLY A 430 -16.27 15.43 -27.14
CA GLY A 430 -15.76 15.53 -28.49
C GLY A 430 -14.51 16.37 -28.63
N LYS A 431 -14.04 16.66 -29.84
CA LYS A 431 -12.85 17.44 -30.17
C LYS A 431 -11.53 16.86 -29.63
N PHE A 432 -11.42 15.56 -29.60
CA PHE A 432 -10.18 14.90 -29.21
C PHE A 432 -9.49 14.17 -30.39
N ILE A 433 -10.17 14.00 -31.53
CA ILE A 433 -9.55 13.54 -32.76
C ILE A 433 -8.86 14.74 -33.46
N ARG A 434 -7.65 14.54 -33.92
CA ARG A 434 -6.84 15.54 -34.59
C ARG A 434 -7.38 15.82 -35.98
N GLU A 435 -7.40 17.11 -36.39
CA GLU A 435 -7.74 17.53 -37.74
C GLU A 435 -6.83 16.85 -38.76
N GLY A 436 -7.40 16.38 -39.88
CA GLY A 436 -6.70 15.62 -40.92
C GLY A 436 -6.59 14.12 -40.69
N TYR A 437 -7.03 13.60 -39.53
CA TYR A 437 -7.04 12.16 -39.28
C TYR A 437 -8.22 11.44 -39.92
N SER A 438 -9.42 12.02 -39.82
CA SER A 438 -10.64 11.48 -40.43
C SER A 438 -11.37 12.55 -41.22
N PRO A 439 -11.45 12.41 -42.57
CA PRO A 439 -12.13 13.38 -43.41
C PRO A 439 -13.61 13.59 -43.04
N GLU A 440 -14.24 12.55 -42.48
CA GLU A 440 -15.64 12.66 -42.10
C GLU A 440 -15.82 13.43 -40.77
N VAL A 441 -14.92 13.26 -39.81
CA VAL A 441 -14.88 14.08 -38.60
C VAL A 441 -14.65 15.53 -38.94
N ASP A 442 -13.67 15.80 -39.82
CA ASP A 442 -13.35 17.16 -40.28
C ASP A 442 -14.55 17.81 -40.97
N ARG A 443 -15.24 17.04 -41.85
CA ARG A 443 -16.45 17.53 -42.54
C ARG A 443 -17.54 17.91 -41.53
N LEU A 444 -17.80 17.06 -40.54
CA LEU A 444 -18.81 17.30 -39.51
C LEU A 444 -18.45 18.53 -38.65
N TRP A 445 -17.20 18.63 -38.21
CA TRP A 445 -16.74 19.82 -37.45
C TRP A 445 -16.82 21.09 -38.27
N ASN A 446 -16.55 21.03 -39.60
CA ASN A 446 -16.72 22.18 -40.50
C ASN A 446 -18.19 22.63 -40.53
N VAL A 447 -19.15 21.72 -40.64
CA VAL A 447 -20.57 22.05 -40.59
C VAL A 447 -20.93 22.72 -39.26
N ILE A 448 -20.42 22.21 -38.12
CA ILE A 448 -20.71 22.77 -36.79
C ILE A 448 -20.06 24.15 -36.61
N ASN A 449 -18.80 24.32 -37.02
CA ASN A 449 -18.06 25.56 -36.85
C ASN A 449 -18.60 26.69 -37.76
N HIS A 450 -18.98 26.35 -38.99
CA HIS A 450 -19.61 27.30 -39.93
C HIS A 450 -21.11 27.47 -39.65
N GLY A 451 -21.71 26.63 -38.79
CA GLY A 451 -23.10 26.76 -38.42
C GLY A 451 -23.45 28.13 -37.84
N ALA A 452 -22.56 28.74 -37.08
CA ALA A 452 -22.74 30.10 -36.54
C ALA A 452 -22.74 31.17 -37.65
N GLU A 453 -21.91 31.00 -38.66
CA GLU A 453 -21.87 31.89 -39.82
C GLU A 453 -23.13 31.70 -40.67
N LEU A 454 -23.55 30.47 -40.91
CA LEU A 454 -24.82 30.16 -41.62
C LEU A 454 -26.05 30.71 -40.89
N VAL A 455 -26.06 30.69 -39.57
CA VAL A 455 -27.10 31.31 -38.74
C VAL A 455 -27.04 32.83 -38.84
N ALA A 456 -25.84 33.44 -38.87
CA ALA A 456 -25.66 34.89 -39.05
C ALA A 456 -26.05 35.35 -40.46
N ASP A 457 -25.74 34.54 -41.50
CA ASP A 457 -26.16 34.78 -42.88
C ASP A 457 -27.66 34.66 -43.01
N LEU A 458 -28.26 33.63 -42.39
CA LEU A 458 -29.72 33.46 -42.32
C LEU A 458 -30.36 34.68 -41.62
N GLU A 459 -29.79 35.12 -40.52
CA GLU A 459 -30.25 36.36 -39.80
C GLU A 459 -30.21 37.59 -40.73
N THR A 460 -29.13 37.75 -41.49
CA THR A 460 -28.94 38.89 -42.38
C THR A 460 -29.92 38.84 -43.56
N ARG A 461 -29.99 37.69 -44.25
CA ARG A 461 -30.95 37.47 -45.36
C ARG A 461 -32.41 37.66 -44.91
N THR A 462 -32.74 37.11 -43.73
CA THR A 462 -34.11 37.21 -43.20
C THR A 462 -34.43 38.67 -42.79
N LYS A 463 -33.46 39.48 -42.30
CA LYS A 463 -33.66 40.92 -42.06
C LYS A 463 -33.94 41.68 -43.32
N GLU A 464 -33.24 41.34 -44.41
CA GLU A 464 -33.45 41.98 -45.72
C GLU A 464 -34.80 41.62 -46.34
N GLN A 465 -35.19 40.37 -46.26
CA GLN A 465 -36.46 39.87 -46.80
C GLN A 465 -37.68 40.39 -46.05
N THR A 466 -37.62 40.41 -44.71
CA THR A 466 -38.77 40.76 -43.87
C THR A 466 -38.83 42.26 -43.51
N GLY A 467 -37.73 43.00 -43.68
CA GLY A 467 -37.58 44.39 -43.22
C GLY A 467 -37.49 44.56 -41.69
N ILE A 468 -37.36 43.50 -40.90
CA ILE A 468 -37.31 43.52 -39.47
C ILE A 468 -35.88 43.85 -39.01
N LYS A 469 -35.54 45.13 -38.83
CA LYS A 469 -34.15 45.59 -38.54
C LYS A 469 -33.60 45.07 -37.21
N ASN A 470 -34.42 44.85 -36.18
CA ASN A 470 -33.99 44.51 -34.81
C ASN A 470 -34.28 43.03 -34.47
N MET A 471 -34.35 42.10 -35.42
CA MET A 471 -34.40 40.70 -35.11
C MET A 471 -33.02 40.16 -34.84
N LYS A 472 -32.96 39.11 -34.01
CA LYS A 472 -31.76 38.33 -33.69
C LYS A 472 -32.08 36.87 -33.65
N VAL A 473 -31.26 36.09 -34.25
CA VAL A 473 -31.27 34.63 -34.02
C VAL A 473 -30.48 34.28 -32.81
N ARG A 474 -31.08 33.53 -31.90
CA ARG A 474 -30.44 33.13 -30.61
C ARG A 474 -30.69 31.65 -30.36
N TYR A 475 -29.87 31.03 -29.50
CA TYR A 475 -30.00 29.64 -29.06
C TYR A 475 -30.41 29.57 -27.60
N ASN A 476 -31.25 28.61 -27.25
CA ASN A 476 -31.60 28.28 -25.88
C ASN A 476 -31.71 26.74 -25.77
N LYS A 477 -31.10 26.16 -24.73
CA LYS A 477 -31.09 24.69 -24.50
C LYS A 477 -32.48 24.04 -24.47
N VAL A 478 -33.54 24.78 -24.10
CA VAL A 478 -34.90 24.26 -24.00
C VAL A 478 -35.67 24.33 -25.31
N PHE A 479 -35.46 25.38 -26.12
CA PHE A 479 -36.24 25.70 -27.32
C PHE A 479 -35.43 25.60 -28.62
N GLY A 480 -34.13 25.37 -28.54
CA GLY A 480 -33.24 25.40 -29.71
C GLY A 480 -32.96 26.79 -30.23
N TYR A 481 -32.73 26.89 -31.55
CA TYR A 481 -32.60 28.20 -32.22
C TYR A 481 -33.94 28.86 -32.39
N TYR A 482 -33.97 30.16 -32.14
CA TYR A 482 -35.19 30.97 -32.32
C TYR A 482 -34.86 32.38 -32.82
N ILE A 483 -35.79 32.98 -33.52
CA ILE A 483 -35.78 34.33 -33.99
C ILE A 483 -36.46 35.22 -32.96
N GLU A 484 -35.74 36.14 -32.35
CA GLU A 484 -36.28 37.12 -31.40
C GLU A 484 -36.65 38.42 -32.12
N VAL A 485 -37.91 38.77 -32.08
CA VAL A 485 -38.46 39.97 -32.73
C VAL A 485 -39.04 40.90 -31.66
N ALA A 486 -38.64 42.18 -31.66
CA ALA A 486 -39.16 43.17 -30.74
C ALA A 486 -40.66 43.37 -30.98
N LYS A 487 -41.43 43.64 -29.90
CA LYS A 487 -42.89 43.85 -29.97
C LYS A 487 -43.33 44.92 -30.94
N SER A 488 -42.50 45.96 -31.16
CA SER A 488 -42.76 47.04 -32.12
C SER A 488 -42.75 46.62 -33.59
N GLN A 489 -42.21 45.41 -33.89
CA GLN A 489 -42.03 44.94 -35.26
C GLN A 489 -42.78 43.63 -35.57
N ILE A 490 -43.68 43.21 -34.67
CA ILE A 490 -44.47 41.97 -34.85
C ILE A 490 -45.33 41.98 -36.11
N GLY A 491 -45.79 43.14 -36.53
CA GLY A 491 -46.64 43.27 -37.76
C GLY A 491 -45.86 42.99 -39.06
N LEU A 492 -44.53 42.87 -39.02
CA LEU A 492 -43.70 42.55 -40.14
C LEU A 492 -43.31 41.06 -40.19
N VAL A 493 -43.74 40.27 -39.21
CA VAL A 493 -43.43 38.86 -39.11
C VAL A 493 -44.21 38.07 -40.16
N PRO A 494 -43.53 37.24 -40.99
CA PRO A 494 -44.21 36.37 -41.97
C PRO A 494 -45.22 35.45 -41.33
N GLN A 495 -46.30 35.11 -42.05
CA GLN A 495 -47.39 34.26 -41.55
C GLN A 495 -46.97 32.79 -41.36
N ASP A 496 -45.95 32.39 -42.05
CA ASP A 496 -45.38 31.02 -42.01
C ASP A 496 -44.49 30.79 -40.79
N TRP A 497 -44.13 31.86 -40.03
CA TRP A 497 -43.33 31.65 -38.81
C TRP A 497 -44.18 31.22 -37.64
N VAL A 498 -43.70 30.16 -36.95
CA VAL A 498 -44.36 29.59 -35.79
C VAL A 498 -43.91 30.29 -34.52
N ARG A 499 -44.86 30.90 -33.82
CA ARG A 499 -44.59 31.54 -32.54
C ARG A 499 -44.36 30.49 -31.46
N LYS A 500 -43.22 30.54 -30.73
CA LYS A 500 -42.87 29.60 -29.65
C LYS A 500 -43.06 30.21 -28.28
N GLN A 501 -42.76 31.48 -28.08
CA GLN A 501 -42.85 32.13 -26.76
C GLN A 501 -43.01 33.66 -26.88
N THR A 502 -43.79 34.22 -25.94
CA THR A 502 -43.91 35.64 -25.80
C THR A 502 -43.18 36.08 -24.51
N THR A 503 -42.26 37.07 -24.60
CA THR A 503 -41.56 37.64 -23.47
C THR A 503 -42.07 39.08 -23.24
N VAL A 504 -41.54 39.75 -22.17
CA VAL A 504 -41.98 41.10 -21.82
C VAL A 504 -41.76 42.07 -22.95
N ASN A 505 -40.62 42.00 -23.68
CA ASN A 505 -40.21 42.98 -24.69
C ASN A 505 -40.15 42.45 -26.13
N ALA A 506 -40.26 41.11 -26.33
CA ALA A 506 -40.10 40.50 -27.62
C ALA A 506 -40.97 39.22 -27.77
N GLU A 507 -41.16 38.77 -28.98
CA GLU A 507 -41.69 37.46 -29.27
C GLU A 507 -40.65 36.56 -29.96
N ARG A 508 -40.72 35.26 -29.73
CA ARG A 508 -39.79 34.27 -30.25
C ARG A 508 -40.49 33.39 -31.27
N TYR A 509 -39.87 33.33 -32.44
CA TYR A 509 -40.40 32.62 -33.59
C TYR A 509 -39.42 31.55 -34.07
N ILE A 510 -39.93 30.62 -34.86
CA ILE A 510 -39.12 29.68 -35.64
C ILE A 510 -39.61 29.72 -37.11
N SER A 511 -38.69 29.81 -38.06
CA SER A 511 -38.94 29.66 -39.48
C SER A 511 -38.61 28.21 -39.91
N GLN A 512 -39.17 27.75 -41.02
CA GLN A 512 -38.86 26.44 -41.55
C GLN A 512 -37.34 26.32 -41.90
N GLU A 513 -36.76 27.35 -42.48
CA GLU A 513 -35.35 27.38 -42.87
C GLU A 513 -34.43 27.34 -41.61
N LEU A 514 -34.79 28.06 -40.56
CA LEU A 514 -34.04 27.97 -39.27
C LEU A 514 -34.16 26.57 -38.65
N LYS A 515 -35.31 25.93 -38.74
CA LYS A 515 -35.51 24.58 -38.23
C LYS A 515 -34.69 23.54 -38.99
N GLU A 516 -34.59 23.67 -40.32
CA GLU A 516 -33.75 22.81 -41.14
C GLU A 516 -32.29 22.98 -40.88
N LEU A 517 -31.81 24.24 -40.69
CA LEU A 517 -30.45 24.56 -40.31
C LEU A 517 -30.13 24.01 -38.91
N GLU A 518 -31.03 24.19 -37.96
CA GLU A 518 -30.90 23.63 -36.58
C GLU A 518 -30.76 22.11 -36.65
N HIS A 519 -31.64 21.43 -37.39
CA HIS A 519 -31.58 19.96 -37.53
C HIS A 519 -30.22 19.54 -38.13
N THR A 520 -29.68 20.25 -39.10
CA THR A 520 -28.39 19.96 -39.72
C THR A 520 -27.28 20.10 -38.72
N ILE A 521 -27.24 21.17 -37.89
CA ILE A 521 -26.19 21.44 -36.92
C ILE A 521 -26.26 20.43 -35.77
N LEU A 522 -27.46 20.18 -35.24
CA LEU A 522 -27.65 19.22 -34.12
C LEU A 522 -27.34 17.79 -34.53
N SER A 523 -27.82 17.37 -35.72
CA SER A 523 -27.48 16.02 -36.21
C SER A 523 -25.99 15.84 -36.49
N ALA A 524 -25.32 16.87 -36.99
CA ALA A 524 -23.85 16.86 -37.15
C ALA A 524 -23.11 16.75 -35.81
N GLN A 525 -23.63 17.41 -34.75
CA GLN A 525 -23.06 17.31 -33.40
C GLN A 525 -23.15 15.89 -32.82
N ASP A 526 -24.31 15.25 -32.94
CA ASP A 526 -24.52 13.88 -32.48
C ASP A 526 -23.71 12.88 -33.31
N GLN A 527 -23.64 13.06 -34.62
CA GLN A 527 -22.86 12.21 -35.53
C GLN A 527 -21.37 12.30 -35.25
N VAL A 528 -20.81 13.53 -35.08
CA VAL A 528 -19.39 13.69 -34.81
C VAL A 528 -19.00 13.07 -33.47
N THR A 529 -19.82 13.24 -32.44
CA THR A 529 -19.54 12.64 -31.13
C THR A 529 -19.54 11.11 -31.19
N ALA A 530 -20.51 10.54 -31.90
CA ALA A 530 -20.58 9.08 -32.08
C ALA A 530 -19.40 8.55 -32.93
N LEU A 531 -19.01 9.25 -34.00
CA LEU A 531 -17.90 8.85 -34.85
C LEU A 531 -16.55 8.98 -34.13
N GLU A 532 -16.31 10.08 -33.41
CA GLU A 532 -15.10 10.24 -32.59
C GLU A 532 -15.00 9.13 -31.53
N TYR A 533 -16.12 8.78 -30.88
CA TYR A 533 -16.14 7.68 -29.92
C TYR A 533 -15.84 6.32 -30.57
N GLN A 534 -16.35 6.07 -31.78
CA GLN A 534 -16.03 4.86 -32.54
C GLN A 534 -14.54 4.79 -32.85
N LEU A 535 -13.96 5.87 -33.38
CA LEU A 535 -12.52 5.96 -33.66
C LEU A 535 -11.69 5.78 -32.41
N PHE A 536 -12.14 6.30 -31.27
CA PHE A 536 -11.49 6.10 -29.98
C PHE A 536 -11.48 4.62 -29.58
N CYS A 537 -12.58 3.90 -29.78
CA CYS A 537 -12.63 2.46 -29.51
C CYS A 537 -11.66 1.69 -30.42
N GLU A 538 -11.56 2.03 -31.70
CA GLU A 538 -10.62 1.41 -32.65
C GLU A 538 -9.15 1.66 -32.23
N LEU A 539 -8.83 2.87 -31.79
CA LEU A 539 -7.49 3.21 -31.25
C LEU A 539 -7.20 2.39 -29.99
N LYS A 540 -8.15 2.33 -29.08
CA LYS A 540 -8.04 1.54 -27.84
C LYS A 540 -7.78 0.05 -28.14
N ASP A 541 -8.55 -0.54 -29.07
CA ASP A 541 -8.43 -1.94 -29.44
C ASP A 541 -7.05 -2.22 -30.09
N THR A 542 -6.54 -1.28 -30.88
CA THR A 542 -5.15 -1.36 -31.41
C THR A 542 -4.12 -1.38 -30.29
N VAL A 543 -4.26 -0.53 -29.26
CA VAL A 543 -3.36 -0.51 -28.10
C VAL A 543 -3.50 -1.82 -27.30
N CYS A 544 -4.70 -2.33 -27.11
CA CYS A 544 -4.95 -3.58 -26.40
C CYS A 544 -4.27 -4.79 -27.07
N ALA A 545 -4.08 -4.79 -28.36
CA ALA A 545 -3.33 -5.84 -29.06
C ALA A 545 -1.84 -5.90 -28.66
N HIS A 546 -1.31 -4.86 -28.06
CA HIS A 546 0.10 -4.74 -27.68
C HIS A 546 0.36 -4.70 -26.16
N VAL A 547 -0.60 -5.15 -25.35
CA VAL A 547 -0.52 -5.13 -23.86
C VAL A 547 0.77 -5.77 -23.36
N ALA A 548 1.12 -6.95 -23.85
CA ALA A 548 2.30 -7.70 -23.37
C ALA A 548 3.61 -6.93 -23.64
N GLN A 549 3.75 -6.30 -24.81
CA GLN A 549 4.94 -5.52 -25.15
C GLN A 549 5.04 -4.25 -24.29
N VAL A 550 3.92 -3.56 -24.03
CA VAL A 550 3.90 -2.39 -23.15
C VAL A 550 4.26 -2.79 -21.72
N GLN A 551 3.74 -3.89 -21.21
CA GLN A 551 4.06 -4.40 -19.87
C GLN A 551 5.53 -4.81 -19.75
N ALA A 552 6.09 -5.48 -20.75
CA ALA A 552 7.51 -5.83 -20.77
C ALA A 552 8.40 -4.59 -20.75
N SER A 553 8.10 -3.60 -21.60
CA SER A 553 8.82 -2.33 -21.61
C SER A 553 8.69 -1.56 -20.31
N ALA A 554 7.51 -1.55 -19.68
CA ALA A 554 7.27 -0.92 -18.40
C ALA A 554 8.09 -1.58 -17.28
N ALA A 555 8.15 -2.91 -17.24
CA ALA A 555 8.97 -3.67 -16.30
C ALA A 555 10.47 -3.42 -16.50
N ALA A 556 10.94 -3.30 -17.75
CA ALA A 556 12.32 -2.93 -18.04
C ALA A 556 12.64 -1.50 -17.58
N VAL A 557 11.77 -0.53 -17.85
CA VAL A 557 11.90 0.85 -17.35
C VAL A 557 11.96 0.91 -15.83
N ALA A 558 11.10 0.17 -15.15
CA ALA A 558 11.07 0.12 -13.69
C ALA A 558 12.40 -0.39 -13.12
N GLN A 559 12.99 -1.44 -13.73
CA GLN A 559 14.29 -1.96 -13.32
C GLN A 559 15.43 -0.97 -13.59
N VAL A 560 15.45 -0.34 -14.75
CA VAL A 560 16.45 0.70 -15.09
C VAL A 560 16.37 1.85 -14.08
N ASP A 561 15.16 2.28 -13.71
CA ASP A 561 14.93 3.36 -12.74
C ASP A 561 15.43 3.00 -11.34
N VAL A 562 15.17 1.78 -10.86
CA VAL A 562 15.68 1.30 -9.55
C VAL A 562 17.20 1.21 -9.55
N LEU A 563 17.82 0.66 -10.60
CA LEU A 563 19.27 0.55 -10.71
C LEU A 563 19.93 1.94 -10.78
N THR A 564 19.32 2.87 -11.52
CA THR A 564 19.73 4.28 -11.58
C THR A 564 19.60 4.96 -10.21
N SER A 565 18.52 4.67 -9.47
CA SER A 565 18.30 5.15 -8.11
C SER A 565 19.40 4.67 -7.15
N PHE A 566 19.75 3.38 -7.19
CA PHE A 566 20.83 2.82 -6.39
C PHE A 566 22.18 3.48 -6.69
N ALA A 567 22.51 3.65 -7.97
CA ALA A 567 23.74 4.32 -8.39
C ALA A 567 23.79 5.79 -7.93
N ALA A 568 22.67 6.52 -8.07
CA ALA A 568 22.56 7.91 -7.63
C ALA A 568 22.69 8.06 -6.10
N VAL A 569 22.09 7.14 -5.35
CA VAL A 569 22.20 7.12 -3.88
C VAL A 569 23.64 6.79 -3.46
N ALA A 570 24.24 5.79 -4.11
CA ALA A 570 25.62 5.37 -3.83
C ALA A 570 26.62 6.50 -4.08
N ALA A 571 26.50 7.19 -5.21
CA ALA A 571 27.35 8.32 -5.55
C ALA A 571 27.17 9.50 -4.59
N ALA A 572 25.94 9.82 -4.20
CA ALA A 572 25.66 10.93 -3.30
C ALA A 572 26.17 10.71 -1.87
N ASN A 573 26.22 9.45 -1.42
CA ASN A 573 26.53 9.13 -0.01
C ASN A 573 27.87 8.37 0.17
N GLY A 574 28.63 8.14 -0.93
CA GLY A 574 29.90 7.40 -0.87
C GLY A 574 29.72 5.97 -0.37
N TYR A 575 28.81 5.22 -0.97
CA TYR A 575 28.59 3.80 -0.69
C TYR A 575 29.52 2.95 -1.54
N CYS A 576 29.88 1.78 -1.03
CA CYS A 576 30.74 0.84 -1.73
C CYS A 576 29.98 -0.36 -2.27
N MET A 577 30.50 -0.98 -3.33
CA MET A 577 30.02 -2.26 -3.84
C MET A 577 30.43 -3.38 -2.87
N PRO A 578 29.47 -4.12 -2.25
CA PRO A 578 29.81 -5.23 -1.37
C PRO A 578 30.11 -6.50 -2.18
N LEU A 579 31.04 -7.33 -1.68
CA LEU A 579 31.19 -8.71 -2.14
C LEU A 579 30.12 -9.58 -1.49
N VAL A 580 29.33 -10.28 -2.28
CA VAL A 580 28.27 -11.17 -1.79
C VAL A 580 28.50 -12.58 -2.34
N ASP A 581 28.60 -13.57 -1.45
CA ASP A 581 28.86 -14.96 -1.81
C ASP A 581 28.15 -15.96 -0.88
N ASN A 582 28.41 -17.26 -1.07
CA ASN A 582 27.83 -18.34 -0.26
C ASN A 582 28.64 -18.65 1.02
N SER A 583 29.64 -17.84 1.37
CA SER A 583 30.39 -18.00 2.60
C SER A 583 29.55 -17.72 3.86
N SER A 584 30.10 -17.99 5.01
CA SER A 584 29.50 -17.61 6.30
C SER A 584 30.00 -16.27 6.84
N VAL A 585 30.88 -15.57 6.10
CA VAL A 585 31.52 -14.35 6.53
C VAL A 585 30.54 -13.18 6.50
N LEU A 586 30.55 -12.38 7.55
CA LEU A 586 29.92 -11.06 7.60
C LEU A 586 30.98 -10.08 8.09
N GLN A 587 31.63 -9.40 7.17
CA GLN A 587 32.68 -8.43 7.45
C GLN A 587 32.26 -7.07 6.86
N ILE A 588 32.18 -6.06 7.70
CA ILE A 588 31.85 -4.70 7.32
C ILE A 588 32.91 -3.80 7.93
N THR A 589 33.57 -2.99 7.12
CA THR A 589 34.56 -2.02 7.57
C THR A 589 33.97 -0.64 7.47
N GLU A 590 34.05 0.12 8.57
CA GLU A 590 33.51 1.48 8.67
C GLU A 590 32.05 1.58 8.23
N GLY A 591 31.21 0.65 8.68
CA GLY A 591 29.78 0.63 8.41
C GLY A 591 29.06 1.83 9.03
N ARG A 592 28.08 2.39 8.30
CA ARG A 592 27.25 3.51 8.73
C ARG A 592 25.78 3.16 8.66
N HIS A 593 24.97 3.75 9.51
CA HIS A 593 23.53 3.53 9.48
C HIS A 593 22.88 4.43 8.42
N PRO A 594 22.31 3.88 7.33
CA PRO A 594 21.89 4.67 6.17
C PRO A 594 20.83 5.74 6.50
N VAL A 595 19.91 5.44 7.40
CA VAL A 595 18.84 6.38 7.80
C VAL A 595 19.36 7.41 8.78
N VAL A 596 20.07 6.99 9.84
CA VAL A 596 20.55 7.90 10.88
C VAL A 596 21.57 8.89 10.30
N GLU A 597 22.48 8.43 9.44
CA GLU A 597 23.43 9.28 8.72
C GLU A 597 22.72 10.42 7.97
N LYS A 598 21.62 10.12 7.28
CA LYS A 598 20.84 11.10 6.51
C LYS A 598 20.02 12.06 7.39
N VAL A 599 19.62 11.63 8.59
CA VAL A 599 18.85 12.45 9.55
C VAL A 599 19.77 13.40 10.33
N LEU A 600 21.00 12.99 10.61
CA LEU A 600 21.97 13.81 11.33
C LEU A 600 22.35 15.06 10.51
N LYS A 601 22.04 16.24 11.06
CA LYS A 601 22.41 17.53 10.47
C LYS A 601 23.65 18.06 11.17
N GLY A 602 24.76 18.21 10.43
CA GLY A 602 25.98 18.89 10.92
C GLY A 602 26.89 18.08 11.83
N THR A 603 26.53 16.86 12.19
CA THR A 603 27.41 15.95 12.97
C THR A 603 27.65 14.70 12.14
N PRO A 604 28.88 14.31 11.81
CA PRO A 604 29.15 13.09 11.08
C PRO A 604 28.73 11.86 11.89
N PHE A 605 28.24 10.84 11.22
CA PHE A 605 27.98 9.55 11.83
C PHE A 605 29.28 8.86 12.18
N VAL A 606 29.37 8.21 13.33
CA VAL A 606 30.57 7.46 13.75
C VAL A 606 30.49 6.05 13.14
N PRO A 607 31.37 5.71 12.19
CA PRO A 607 31.35 4.41 11.56
C PRO A 607 31.83 3.30 12.49
N ASN A 608 31.30 2.08 12.27
CA ASN A 608 31.63 0.91 13.10
C ASN A 608 31.99 -0.30 12.23
N ASP A 609 32.96 -1.07 12.70
CA ASP A 609 33.38 -2.31 12.11
C ASP A 609 32.51 -3.45 12.64
N THR A 610 32.28 -4.47 11.79
CA THR A 610 31.59 -5.71 12.16
C THR A 610 32.36 -6.87 11.57
N HIS A 611 32.63 -7.87 12.39
CA HIS A 611 33.16 -9.14 11.93
C HIS A 611 32.40 -10.28 12.61
N MET A 612 31.84 -11.18 11.79
CA MET A 612 31.17 -12.38 12.26
C MET A 612 31.43 -13.52 11.26
N ASP A 613 31.56 -14.71 11.76
CA ASP A 613 31.70 -15.93 10.98
C ASP A 613 30.97 -17.11 11.63
N SER A 614 31.09 -18.31 11.10
CA SER A 614 30.49 -19.52 11.69
C SER A 614 31.43 -20.24 12.68
N GLY A 615 32.56 -19.65 12.99
CA GLY A 615 33.61 -20.25 13.85
C GLY A 615 33.89 -19.41 15.10
N ASP A 616 34.88 -18.51 14.98
CA ASP A 616 35.42 -17.79 16.13
C ASP A 616 34.61 -16.58 16.58
N ASP A 617 33.82 -15.96 15.67
CA ASP A 617 33.01 -14.76 15.92
C ASP A 617 31.54 -14.98 15.51
N LEU A 618 30.88 -15.99 16.10
CA LEU A 618 29.50 -16.36 15.78
C LEU A 618 28.48 -15.50 16.50
N CYS A 619 28.71 -15.24 17.80
CA CYS A 619 27.82 -14.45 18.66
C CYS A 619 28.56 -13.27 19.30
N ALA A 620 28.08 -12.06 19.07
CA ALA A 620 28.61 -10.84 19.67
C ALA A 620 27.71 -10.38 20.82
N ILE A 621 28.23 -10.48 22.07
CA ILE A 621 27.56 -9.90 23.23
C ILE A 621 27.96 -8.42 23.30
N ILE A 622 26.96 -7.53 23.22
CA ILE A 622 27.19 -6.08 23.18
C ILE A 622 26.69 -5.46 24.48
N THR A 623 27.60 -4.99 25.31
CA THR A 623 27.31 -4.33 26.59
C THR A 623 27.41 -2.82 26.50
N GLY A 624 26.84 -2.11 27.46
CA GLY A 624 26.82 -0.67 27.55
C GLY A 624 25.44 -0.05 27.69
N PRO A 625 25.30 1.26 27.94
CA PRO A 625 24.03 1.91 28.17
C PRO A 625 23.20 2.06 26.90
N ASN A 626 21.86 2.12 27.02
CA ASN A 626 20.90 2.16 25.87
C ASN A 626 21.11 3.38 24.98
N MET A 627 21.40 4.54 25.54
CA MET A 627 21.59 5.78 24.76
C MET A 627 22.94 5.84 24.02
N ALA A 628 23.81 4.88 24.21
CA ALA A 628 25.10 4.87 23.56
C ALA A 628 25.10 4.44 22.10
N GLY A 629 23.99 3.76 21.63
CA GLY A 629 23.82 3.41 20.24
C GLY A 629 23.92 1.92 19.92
N LYS A 630 23.79 0.98 20.89
CA LYS A 630 23.77 -0.47 20.67
C LYS A 630 22.76 -0.89 19.61
N SER A 631 21.49 -0.57 19.83
CA SER A 631 20.40 -0.92 18.91
C SER A 631 20.56 -0.29 17.53
N THR A 632 21.13 0.94 17.45
CA THR A 632 21.46 1.59 16.18
C THR A 632 22.54 0.82 15.41
N TYR A 633 23.58 0.35 16.10
CA TYR A 633 24.64 -0.47 15.50
C TYR A 633 24.08 -1.80 14.98
N MET A 634 23.28 -2.50 15.76
CA MET A 634 22.72 -3.78 15.33
C MET A 634 21.78 -3.62 14.13
N ARG A 635 20.91 -2.60 14.13
CA ARG A 635 20.07 -2.26 12.97
C ARG A 635 20.91 -1.90 11.74
N GLN A 636 22.00 -1.16 11.91
CA GLN A 636 22.95 -0.84 10.84
C GLN A 636 23.46 -2.10 10.16
N VAL A 637 23.88 -3.10 10.91
CA VAL A 637 24.38 -4.37 10.36
C VAL A 637 23.29 -5.07 9.53
N ALA A 638 22.07 -5.20 10.06
CA ALA A 638 20.97 -5.80 9.32
C ALA A 638 20.64 -5.03 8.04
N LEU A 639 20.56 -3.69 8.11
CA LEU A 639 20.26 -2.88 6.94
C LEU A 639 21.33 -2.98 5.84
N ILE A 640 22.62 -3.06 6.24
CA ILE A 640 23.71 -3.28 5.27
C ILE A 640 23.59 -4.64 4.59
N VAL A 641 23.27 -5.71 5.34
CA VAL A 641 23.02 -7.05 4.78
C VAL A 641 21.85 -7.03 3.82
N LEU A 642 20.73 -6.40 4.19
CA LEU A 642 19.56 -6.24 3.33
C LEU A 642 19.89 -5.49 2.04
N MET A 643 20.56 -4.34 2.14
CA MET A 643 20.99 -3.55 0.99
C MET A 643 21.89 -4.34 0.05
N ALA A 644 22.85 -5.10 0.58
CA ALA A 644 23.72 -5.94 -0.21
C ALA A 644 22.95 -7.02 -0.98
N GLN A 645 22.01 -7.69 -0.32
CA GLN A 645 21.22 -8.76 -0.93
C GLN A 645 20.10 -8.26 -1.85
N MET A 646 19.76 -6.97 -1.81
CA MET A 646 18.96 -6.33 -2.86
C MET A 646 19.75 -6.06 -4.15
N GLY A 647 21.09 -6.12 -4.10
CA GLY A 647 21.97 -5.72 -5.18
C GLY A 647 22.35 -4.25 -5.17
N SER A 648 22.11 -3.53 -4.07
CA SER A 648 22.54 -2.15 -3.88
C SER A 648 23.97 -2.07 -3.35
N PHE A 649 24.63 -0.93 -3.54
CA PHE A 649 25.81 -0.54 -2.80
C PHE A 649 25.43 -0.23 -1.34
N VAL A 650 26.41 -0.33 -0.44
CA VAL A 650 26.20 -0.27 1.01
C VAL A 650 26.99 0.87 1.69
N PRO A 651 26.45 1.44 2.77
CA PRO A 651 27.11 2.52 3.52
C PRO A 651 28.29 1.99 4.37
N ALA A 652 29.39 1.64 3.72
CA ALA A 652 30.61 1.14 4.33
C ALA A 652 31.83 1.56 3.51
N GLN A 653 33.03 1.40 4.06
CA GLN A 653 34.27 1.51 3.30
C GLN A 653 34.48 0.26 2.45
N SER A 654 34.20 -0.93 3.03
CA SER A 654 34.17 -2.21 2.32
C SER A 654 33.23 -3.17 3.05
N ALA A 655 32.68 -4.12 2.31
CA ALA A 655 31.83 -5.15 2.91
C ALA A 655 31.99 -6.49 2.15
N HIS A 656 32.09 -7.58 2.92
CA HIS A 656 32.00 -8.95 2.45
C HIS A 656 30.91 -9.67 3.22
N ILE A 657 29.89 -10.10 2.52
CA ILE A 657 28.64 -10.61 3.10
C ILE A 657 28.31 -11.97 2.52
N GLY A 658 28.45 -13.00 3.32
CA GLY A 658 27.90 -14.32 3.02
C GLY A 658 26.37 -14.27 3.11
N ILE A 659 25.68 -14.97 2.21
CA ILE A 659 24.23 -14.98 2.12
C ILE A 659 23.58 -15.27 3.48
N VAL A 660 22.69 -14.41 3.86
CA VAL A 660 21.77 -14.52 5.00
C VAL A 660 20.40 -14.89 4.46
N ASP A 661 19.83 -15.96 4.97
CA ASP A 661 18.53 -16.46 4.51
C ASP A 661 17.33 -15.82 5.25
N ARG A 662 17.54 -15.45 6.52
CA ARG A 662 16.52 -14.84 7.38
C ARG A 662 17.13 -13.79 8.29
N VAL A 663 16.44 -12.72 8.51
CA VAL A 663 16.80 -11.70 9.51
C VAL A 663 15.68 -11.62 10.54
N PHE A 664 16.01 -11.93 11.78
CA PHE A 664 15.08 -11.79 12.90
C PHE A 664 15.56 -10.69 13.83
N THR A 665 14.60 -9.90 14.30
CA THR A 665 14.90 -8.80 15.20
C THR A 665 13.96 -8.86 16.41
N ARG A 666 14.56 -8.76 17.59
CA ARG A 666 13.86 -8.48 18.84
C ARG A 666 14.48 -7.23 19.45
N ILE A 667 13.92 -6.07 19.15
CA ILE A 667 14.41 -4.76 19.58
C ILE A 667 13.25 -4.01 20.23
N GLY A 668 13.29 -3.84 21.55
CA GLY A 668 12.38 -3.04 22.39
C GLY A 668 10.90 -3.19 22.08
N ALA A 669 10.07 -3.62 23.01
CA ALA A 669 8.64 -3.71 22.81
C ALA A 669 8.01 -2.31 22.63
N SER A 670 7.17 -2.12 21.63
CA SER A 670 6.05 -1.19 21.75
C SER A 670 5.00 -1.90 22.63
N ASP A 671 4.55 -1.25 23.69
CA ASP A 671 3.44 -1.76 24.50
C ASP A 671 2.20 -1.91 23.59
N ASP A 672 1.90 -3.13 23.17
CA ASP A 672 0.65 -3.46 22.47
C ASP A 672 -0.43 -3.74 23.53
N LEU A 673 -0.94 -2.67 24.11
CA LEU A 673 -2.00 -2.73 25.11
C LEU A 673 -3.32 -3.33 24.57
N SER A 674 -3.46 -3.40 23.24
CA SER A 674 -4.67 -3.87 22.57
C SER A 674 -4.85 -5.39 22.66
N ALA A 675 -3.77 -6.16 22.79
CA ALA A 675 -3.81 -7.62 22.85
C ALA A 675 -4.00 -8.19 24.27
N GLY A 676 -4.00 -7.35 25.33
CA GLY A 676 -4.17 -7.80 26.72
C GLY A 676 -3.06 -8.72 27.24
N ALA A 677 -2.00 -8.97 26.45
CA ALA A 677 -0.88 -9.80 26.83
C ALA A 677 0.19 -8.98 27.56
N SER A 678 0.81 -9.55 28.58
CA SER A 678 1.97 -8.96 29.25
C SER A 678 3.11 -8.73 28.25
N THR A 679 3.81 -7.61 28.36
CA THR A 679 5.00 -7.29 27.53
C THR A 679 6.02 -8.42 27.56
N PHE A 680 6.17 -9.10 28.67
CA PHE A 680 7.03 -10.27 28.80
C PHE A 680 6.52 -11.48 28.02
N MET A 681 5.21 -11.73 27.99
CA MET A 681 4.64 -12.82 27.20
C MET A 681 4.80 -12.59 25.70
N VAL A 682 4.61 -11.35 25.24
CA VAL A 682 4.87 -10.96 23.84
C VAL A 682 6.33 -11.21 23.50
N GLU A 683 7.27 -10.76 24.36
CA GLU A 683 8.70 -10.98 24.20
C GLU A 683 9.03 -12.47 24.06
N MET A 684 8.53 -13.31 24.96
CA MET A 684 8.81 -14.75 24.94
C MET A 684 8.19 -15.44 23.72
N THR A 685 7.04 -15.00 23.24
CA THR A 685 6.42 -15.52 22.02
C THR A 685 7.29 -15.20 20.78
N GLU A 686 7.78 -13.95 20.66
CA GLU A 686 8.68 -13.55 19.59
C GLU A 686 9.99 -14.34 19.62
N VAL A 687 10.60 -14.49 20.80
CA VAL A 687 11.82 -15.30 20.99
C VAL A 687 11.55 -16.77 20.62
N ALA A 688 10.42 -17.34 21.00
CA ALA A 688 10.08 -18.72 20.68
C ALA A 688 9.92 -18.93 19.17
N GLN A 689 9.24 -18.00 18.47
CA GLN A 689 9.11 -18.03 17.00
C GLN A 689 10.45 -17.92 16.30
N LEU A 690 11.30 -16.99 16.76
CA LEU A 690 12.63 -16.80 16.24
C LEU A 690 13.47 -18.07 16.36
N LEU A 691 13.53 -18.68 17.57
CA LEU A 691 14.32 -19.88 17.83
C LEU A 691 13.82 -21.12 17.06
N LYS A 692 12.51 -21.19 16.75
CA LYS A 692 11.94 -22.27 15.93
C LYS A 692 12.30 -22.13 14.45
N ASN A 693 12.27 -20.89 13.94
CA ASN A 693 12.35 -20.64 12.50
C ASN A 693 13.75 -20.26 12.00
N ALA A 694 14.70 -19.90 12.88
CA ALA A 694 16.04 -19.54 12.48
C ALA A 694 16.84 -20.73 11.98
N THR A 695 17.76 -20.49 11.04
CA THR A 695 18.68 -21.46 10.46
C THR A 695 20.13 -21.07 10.75
N LYS A 696 21.08 -21.91 10.39
CA LYS A 696 22.53 -21.61 10.50
C LYS A 696 22.98 -20.40 9.67
N LYS A 697 22.20 -20.02 8.63
CA LYS A 697 22.50 -18.85 7.79
C LYS A 697 21.77 -17.59 8.25
N SER A 698 20.94 -17.67 9.27
CA SER A 698 20.17 -16.53 9.76
C SER A 698 21.04 -15.51 10.51
N LEU A 699 20.60 -14.27 10.53
CA LEU A 699 21.14 -13.19 11.33
C LEU A 699 20.11 -12.80 12.39
N LEU A 700 20.49 -12.96 13.65
CA LEU A 700 19.65 -12.64 14.79
C LEU A 700 20.09 -11.32 15.44
N ILE A 701 19.14 -10.45 15.73
CA ILE A 701 19.34 -9.20 16.46
C ILE A 701 18.45 -9.22 17.69
N LEU A 702 19.10 -9.45 18.82
CA LEU A 702 18.45 -9.62 20.13
C LEU A 702 18.84 -8.47 21.05
N ASP A 703 17.90 -7.63 21.41
CA ASP A 703 18.12 -6.46 22.26
C ASP A 703 17.36 -6.60 23.57
N GLU A 704 18.09 -6.68 24.68
CA GLU A 704 17.58 -6.68 26.05
C GLU A 704 16.60 -7.81 26.39
N ILE A 705 16.91 -9.03 25.99
CA ILE A 705 16.10 -10.21 26.31
C ILE A 705 16.03 -10.44 27.83
N GLY A 706 14.84 -10.73 28.34
CA GLY A 706 14.60 -11.05 29.75
C GLY A 706 14.36 -9.84 30.65
N ARG A 707 14.19 -8.63 30.08
CA ARG A 707 13.99 -7.39 30.87
C ARG A 707 12.60 -7.31 31.52
N GLY A 708 11.60 -8.02 31.00
CA GLY A 708 10.21 -7.96 31.46
C GLY A 708 9.88 -8.79 32.71
N THR A 709 10.88 -9.44 33.36
CA THR A 709 10.68 -10.30 34.55
C THR A 709 11.72 -10.03 35.64
N SER A 710 11.78 -10.88 36.68
CA SER A 710 12.77 -10.74 37.74
C SER A 710 14.19 -10.85 37.20
N THR A 711 15.15 -10.16 37.83
CA THR A 711 16.53 -10.09 37.34
C THR A 711 17.18 -11.45 37.12
N TYR A 712 16.98 -12.40 38.03
CA TYR A 712 17.57 -13.74 37.92
C TYR A 712 16.89 -14.59 36.84
N ASP A 713 15.57 -14.56 36.75
CA ASP A 713 14.84 -15.30 35.72
C ASP A 713 15.18 -14.73 34.33
N GLY A 714 15.18 -13.41 34.19
CA GLY A 714 15.53 -12.73 32.95
C GLY A 714 16.97 -13.05 32.51
N MET A 715 17.93 -13.03 33.41
CA MET A 715 19.31 -13.39 33.13
C MET A 715 19.43 -14.88 32.75
N ALA A 716 18.74 -15.77 33.45
CA ALA A 716 18.76 -17.20 33.14
C ALA A 716 18.19 -17.50 31.74
N ILE A 717 17.09 -16.84 31.37
CA ILE A 717 16.49 -16.96 30.03
C ILE A 717 17.46 -16.38 28.98
N ALA A 718 18.00 -15.16 29.19
CA ALA A 718 18.93 -14.52 28.27
C ALA A 718 20.18 -15.38 28.03
N ARG A 719 20.75 -15.99 29.07
CA ARG A 719 21.86 -16.93 28.98
C ARG A 719 21.48 -18.17 28.17
N ALA A 720 20.36 -18.82 28.48
CA ALA A 720 19.91 -20.02 27.80
C ALA A 720 19.64 -19.77 26.30
N VAL A 721 19.04 -18.63 25.94
CA VAL A 721 18.82 -18.21 24.55
C VAL A 721 20.17 -18.03 23.83
N LEU A 722 21.13 -17.33 24.44
CA LEU A 722 22.44 -17.12 23.86
C LEU A 722 23.20 -18.44 23.64
N GLU A 723 23.19 -19.34 24.65
CA GLU A 723 23.79 -20.67 24.56
C GLU A 723 23.15 -21.48 23.43
N TYR A 724 21.82 -21.40 23.27
CA TYR A 724 21.11 -22.08 22.19
C TYR A 724 21.50 -21.54 20.81
N CYS A 725 21.61 -20.22 20.66
CA CYS A 725 22.00 -19.57 19.40
C CYS A 725 23.46 -19.86 19.02
N ALA A 726 24.34 -19.93 20.02
CA ALA A 726 25.78 -20.15 19.83
C ALA A 726 26.15 -21.64 19.60
N ASP A 727 25.31 -22.60 20.00
CA ASP A 727 25.61 -24.03 19.87
C ASP A 727 25.47 -24.49 18.40
N PRO A 728 26.54 -24.89 17.70
CA PRO A 728 26.50 -25.37 16.32
C PRO A 728 25.65 -26.64 16.11
N LYS A 729 25.38 -27.40 17.17
CA LYS A 729 24.53 -28.60 17.14
C LYS A 729 23.03 -28.26 17.20
N ARG A 730 22.70 -27.10 17.75
CA ARG A 730 21.33 -26.61 17.84
C ARG A 730 21.05 -25.62 16.71
N LEU A 731 21.48 -24.38 16.84
CA LEU A 731 21.23 -23.33 15.87
C LEU A 731 22.53 -22.89 15.16
N GLY A 732 23.53 -22.42 15.88
CA GLY A 732 24.82 -22.04 15.33
C GLY A 732 24.72 -20.93 14.29
N CYS A 733 23.99 -19.86 14.57
CA CYS A 733 23.77 -18.75 13.64
C CYS A 733 24.39 -17.44 14.14
N LYS A 734 24.62 -16.52 13.20
CA LYS A 734 25.17 -15.19 13.51
C LYS A 734 24.20 -14.41 14.41
N THR A 735 24.65 -14.02 15.59
CA THR A 735 23.81 -13.37 16.60
C THR A 735 24.46 -12.13 17.16
N LEU A 736 23.80 -10.98 17.05
CA LEU A 736 24.11 -9.74 17.75
C LEU A 736 23.20 -9.66 18.98
N PHE A 737 23.80 -9.71 20.16
CA PHE A 737 23.09 -9.81 21.44
C PHE A 737 23.43 -8.62 22.33
N ALA A 738 22.56 -7.62 22.39
CA ALA A 738 22.72 -6.51 23.30
C ALA A 738 22.07 -6.81 24.66
N THR A 739 22.80 -6.56 25.72
CA THR A 739 22.34 -6.84 27.09
C THR A 739 22.85 -5.84 28.12
N HIS A 740 22.11 -5.77 29.24
CA HIS A 740 22.56 -5.10 30.47
C HIS A 740 23.12 -6.07 31.50
N TYR A 741 22.97 -7.37 31.27
CA TYR A 741 23.52 -8.39 32.18
C TYR A 741 25.01 -8.54 31.90
N HIS A 742 25.86 -7.88 32.73
CA HIS A 742 27.31 -7.96 32.63
C HIS A 742 27.83 -9.36 32.92
N GLU A 743 27.09 -10.14 33.69
CA GLU A 743 27.38 -11.53 34.01
C GLU A 743 27.48 -12.42 32.78
N LEU A 744 26.78 -12.08 31.69
CA LEU A 744 26.85 -12.84 30.45
C LEU A 744 28.20 -12.71 29.72
N THR A 745 29.03 -11.73 30.09
CA THR A 745 30.34 -11.56 29.46
C THR A 745 31.32 -12.68 29.74
N VAL A 746 31.11 -13.45 30.81
CA VAL A 746 31.91 -14.66 31.12
C VAL A 746 31.79 -15.73 30.01
N LEU A 747 30.71 -15.72 29.23
CA LEU A 747 30.47 -16.71 28.20
C LEU A 747 31.50 -16.69 27.08
N GLU A 748 32.23 -15.60 26.86
CA GLU A 748 33.36 -15.56 25.91
C GLU A 748 34.45 -16.59 26.24
N GLY A 749 34.66 -16.88 27.53
CA GLY A 749 35.61 -17.90 27.98
C GLY A 749 35.03 -19.33 28.05
N GLU A 750 33.71 -19.44 28.06
CA GLU A 750 33.00 -20.72 28.24
C GLU A 750 32.50 -21.32 26.91
N ILE A 751 32.12 -20.49 25.93
CA ILE A 751 31.49 -20.95 24.69
C ILE A 751 32.31 -20.50 23.48
N PRO A 752 32.82 -21.44 22.66
CA PRO A 752 33.50 -21.10 21.43
C PRO A 752 32.60 -20.28 20.50
N GLY A 753 33.15 -19.26 19.83
CA GLY A 753 32.39 -18.41 18.90
C GLY A 753 31.61 -17.26 19.57
N VAL A 754 31.64 -17.14 20.92
CA VAL A 754 31.07 -16.01 21.63
C VAL A 754 32.19 -14.95 21.89
N LYS A 755 31.89 -13.70 21.57
CA LYS A 755 32.84 -12.57 21.78
C LYS A 755 32.12 -11.39 22.42
N ASN A 756 32.83 -10.72 23.28
CA ASN A 756 32.33 -9.55 23.97
C ASN A 756 32.73 -8.27 23.23
N TYR A 757 31.76 -7.37 23.15
CA TYR A 757 31.93 -6.02 22.65
C TYR A 757 31.26 -5.02 23.60
N ASN A 758 31.76 -3.81 23.61
CA ASN A 758 31.14 -2.72 24.34
C ASN A 758 31.17 -1.42 23.54
N ILE A 759 30.38 -0.46 23.97
CA ILE A 759 30.41 0.87 23.37
C ILE A 759 31.46 1.71 24.13
N ALA A 760 32.45 2.18 23.40
CA ALA A 760 33.49 3.00 23.94
C ALA A 760 32.92 4.30 24.55
N ALA A 761 33.31 4.56 25.80
CA ALA A 761 32.99 5.78 26.54
C ALA A 761 34.26 6.45 27.05
N LYS A 762 34.31 7.77 27.02
CA LYS A 762 35.43 8.55 27.54
C LYS A 762 34.96 9.47 28.64
N LYS A 763 35.60 9.37 29.80
CA LYS A 763 35.34 10.26 30.92
C LYS A 763 36.14 11.55 30.73
N ARG A 764 35.46 12.70 30.72
CA ARG A 764 36.10 14.02 30.64
C ARG A 764 35.70 14.85 31.87
N GLY A 765 36.56 14.83 32.91
CA GLY A 765 36.20 15.39 34.21
C GLY A 765 35.05 14.61 34.86
N ASN A 766 33.95 15.30 35.17
CA ASN A 766 32.75 14.71 35.75
C ASN A 766 31.69 14.28 34.71
N ASP A 767 31.99 14.46 33.41
CA ASP A 767 31.03 14.13 32.34
C ASP A 767 31.50 12.91 31.55
N LEU A 768 30.54 12.06 31.18
CA LEU A 768 30.74 10.89 30.36
C LEU A 768 30.34 11.22 28.91
N ILE A 769 31.24 10.98 27.98
CA ILE A 769 31.00 11.14 26.55
C ILE A 769 31.02 9.76 25.91
N PHE A 770 29.90 9.37 25.32
CA PHE A 770 29.82 8.15 24.53
C PHE A 770 30.43 8.40 23.15
N LEU A 771 31.43 7.61 22.78
CA LEU A 771 32.14 7.73 21.51
C LEU A 771 31.35 7.07 20.37
N ARG A 772 30.31 6.32 20.69
CA ARG A 772 29.46 5.57 19.72
C ARG A 772 30.26 4.58 18.85
N LYS A 773 31.44 4.19 19.28
CA LYS A 773 32.32 3.20 18.65
C LYS A 773 32.22 1.90 19.42
N ILE A 774 31.92 0.82 18.69
CA ILE A 774 31.92 -0.55 19.20
C ILE A 774 33.38 -1.00 19.26
N VAL A 775 33.79 -1.50 20.39
CA VAL A 775 35.15 -2.01 20.63
C VAL A 775 35.09 -3.39 21.29
N ARG A 776 36.08 -4.21 21.06
CA ARG A 776 36.17 -5.56 21.65
C ARG A 776 36.43 -5.48 23.18
N GLY A 777 35.84 -6.42 23.90
CA GLY A 777 35.91 -6.57 25.34
C GLY A 777 34.60 -6.22 26.05
N GLY A 778 34.41 -6.68 27.27
CA GLY A 778 33.26 -6.34 28.11
C GLY A 778 33.36 -4.91 28.67
N ALA A 779 32.26 -4.32 29.09
CA ALA A 779 32.26 -3.06 29.82
C ALA A 779 32.54 -3.32 31.31
N ASP A 780 33.55 -2.66 31.86
CA ASP A 780 33.96 -2.83 33.26
C ASP A 780 33.01 -2.15 34.26
N GLN A 781 32.14 -1.26 33.83
CA GLN A 781 31.28 -0.45 34.72
C GLN A 781 29.88 -0.23 34.09
N SER A 782 28.89 -0.17 34.96
CA SER A 782 27.53 0.27 34.57
C SER A 782 27.51 1.81 34.54
N TYR A 783 26.88 2.38 33.50
CA TYR A 783 26.79 3.83 33.32
C TYR A 783 25.39 4.39 33.57
N GLY A 784 24.49 3.62 34.21
CA GLY A 784 23.07 3.99 34.39
C GLY A 784 22.91 5.32 35.15
N ILE A 785 23.69 5.53 36.19
CA ILE A 785 23.65 6.76 36.99
C ILE A 785 24.15 7.98 36.19
N GLU A 786 25.17 7.80 35.35
CA GLU A 786 25.67 8.86 34.47
C GLU A 786 24.67 9.24 33.39
N VAL A 787 23.93 8.25 32.83
CA VAL A 787 22.84 8.49 31.90
C VAL A 787 21.68 9.24 32.59
N ALA A 788 21.34 8.87 33.83
CA ALA A 788 20.30 9.57 34.60
C ALA A 788 20.70 11.04 34.84
N LYS A 789 21.98 11.32 35.09
CA LYS A 789 22.50 12.69 35.19
C LYS A 789 22.34 13.45 33.87
N LEU A 790 22.72 12.84 32.75
CA LEU A 790 22.55 13.43 31.40
C LEU A 790 21.09 13.68 31.03
N ALA A 791 20.19 12.85 31.52
CA ALA A 791 18.72 13.01 31.32
C ALA A 791 18.14 14.13 32.22
N GLY A 792 18.92 14.76 33.11
CA GLY A 792 18.42 15.86 33.94
C GLY A 792 17.83 15.44 35.28
N VAL A 793 18.05 14.21 35.73
CA VAL A 793 17.64 13.78 37.08
C VAL A 793 18.38 14.65 38.13
N PRO A 794 17.66 15.17 39.18
CA PRO A 794 18.25 16.07 40.15
C PRO A 794 19.50 15.54 40.84
N ASP A 795 20.52 16.38 41.01
CA ASP A 795 21.82 15.99 41.55
C ASP A 795 21.76 15.30 42.92
N ARG A 796 20.78 15.63 43.75
CA ARG A 796 20.57 14.97 45.06
C ARG A 796 20.22 13.48 44.87
N VAL A 797 19.41 13.15 43.89
CA VAL A 797 19.04 11.77 43.55
C VAL A 797 20.25 11.04 42.99
N ILE A 798 21.02 11.68 42.11
CA ILE A 798 22.23 11.11 41.51
C ILE A 798 23.28 10.80 42.59
N LYS A 799 23.52 11.74 43.53
CA LYS A 799 24.44 11.52 44.65
C LYS A 799 24.02 10.35 45.54
N ARG A 800 22.72 10.25 45.85
CA ARG A 800 22.21 9.12 46.66
C ARG A 800 22.30 7.79 45.90
N ALA A 801 21.99 7.80 44.60
CA ALA A 801 22.09 6.60 43.76
C ALA A 801 23.55 6.07 43.71
N ARG A 802 24.54 6.93 43.62
CA ARG A 802 25.96 6.53 43.68
C ARG A 802 26.33 5.91 45.03
N ALA A 803 25.90 6.53 46.12
CA ALA A 803 26.15 5.97 47.44
C ALA A 803 25.49 4.58 47.64
N ILE A 804 24.27 4.43 47.14
CA ILE A 804 23.59 3.12 47.17
C ILE A 804 24.30 2.09 46.27
N LEU A 805 24.80 2.48 45.11
CA LEU A 805 25.56 1.58 44.23
C LEU A 805 26.84 1.11 44.91
N GLU A 806 27.59 2.02 45.55
CA GLU A 806 28.81 1.70 46.34
C GLU A 806 28.47 0.75 47.51
N GLU A 807 27.33 0.96 48.18
CA GLU A 807 26.84 0.06 49.25
C GLU A 807 26.54 -1.35 48.73
N LEU A 808 25.90 -1.45 47.54
CA LEU A 808 25.54 -2.71 46.87
C LEU A 808 26.78 -3.44 46.33
N GLU A 809 27.71 -2.73 45.74
CA GLU A 809 28.98 -3.30 45.24
C GLU A 809 29.88 -3.77 46.39
N ALA A 810 29.93 -3.04 47.48
CA ALA A 810 30.71 -3.42 48.70
C ALA A 810 30.02 -4.62 49.41
N GLY A 811 28.69 -4.75 49.38
CA GLY A 811 27.95 -5.90 49.92
C GLY A 811 28.02 -7.15 49.04
N GLY A 812 28.33 -7.02 47.74
CA GLY A 812 28.40 -8.11 46.77
C GLY A 812 29.60 -9.07 46.91
N GLY A 813 30.63 -8.72 47.69
CA GLY A 813 31.77 -9.61 48.04
C GLY A 813 31.42 -10.77 49.00
N GLY A 814 30.15 -10.90 49.44
CA GLY A 814 29.64 -11.89 50.37
C GLY A 814 28.52 -12.81 49.86
N MET A 815 28.28 -12.83 48.52
CA MET A 815 27.15 -13.60 47.93
C MET A 815 27.42 -15.11 47.78
N GLN A 816 28.43 -15.70 48.43
CA GLN A 816 28.53 -17.16 48.61
C GLN A 816 27.80 -17.69 49.85
N ASN A 817 27.19 -16.84 50.69
CA ASN A 817 26.42 -17.29 51.87
C ASN A 817 25.25 -16.35 52.22
N ALA A 818 24.49 -15.90 51.23
CA ALA A 818 23.15 -15.42 51.47
C ALA A 818 22.16 -16.57 51.18
N GLU A 819 22.35 -17.74 51.83
CA GLU A 819 21.22 -18.46 52.32
C GLU A 819 20.31 -17.48 53.05
N CYS A 820 19.15 -17.26 52.46
CA CYS A 820 18.09 -16.47 52.99
C CYS A 820 18.04 -16.60 54.50
N ARG A 821 18.54 -15.68 55.30
CA ARG A 821 17.84 -15.26 56.48
C ARG A 821 16.65 -14.42 55.99
N MET A 822 15.69 -15.07 55.43
CA MET A 822 14.29 -14.73 55.65
C MET A 822 14.13 -14.86 57.18
N GLN A 823 14.40 -13.76 57.89
CA GLN A 823 13.73 -13.59 59.14
C GLN A 823 12.26 -13.73 58.81
N ASN A 824 11.67 -14.73 59.47
CA ASN A 824 10.23 -14.90 59.55
C ASN A 824 9.55 -13.55 59.74
N VAL A 825 9.19 -12.88 58.63
CA VAL A 825 7.98 -12.08 58.60
C VAL A 825 6.90 -13.14 58.74
N PRO A 826 6.11 -13.14 59.79
CA PRO A 826 4.99 -14.08 59.91
C PRO A 826 4.26 -14.01 58.55
N GLN A 827 4.04 -15.13 57.90
CA GLN A 827 2.99 -15.25 56.91
C GLN A 827 1.74 -14.80 57.66
N GLU A 828 1.41 -13.53 57.58
CA GLU A 828 0.02 -13.14 57.81
C GLU A 828 -0.77 -13.97 56.79
N GLN A 829 -1.42 -14.99 57.32
CA GLN A 829 -2.51 -15.62 56.61
C GLN A 829 -3.39 -14.46 56.17
N VAL A 830 -3.48 -14.26 54.86
CA VAL A 830 -4.47 -13.36 54.26
C VAL A 830 -5.80 -13.95 54.72
N SER A 831 -6.37 -13.29 55.70
CA SER A 831 -7.67 -13.65 56.23
C SER A 831 -8.69 -13.45 55.12
N LEU A 832 -9.71 -14.31 55.03
CA LEU A 832 -10.82 -14.12 54.11
C LEU A 832 -11.45 -12.70 54.24
N MET A 833 -11.25 -12.02 55.38
CA MET A 833 -11.64 -10.60 55.58
C MET A 833 -10.89 -9.59 54.73
N ASP A 834 -9.68 -9.85 54.25
CA ASP A 834 -8.94 -8.93 53.37
C ASP A 834 -9.41 -8.96 51.91
N LEU A 835 -10.04 -10.05 51.48
CA LEU A 835 -10.65 -10.15 50.14
C LEU A 835 -11.86 -9.24 49.99
N GLY A 836 -12.68 -9.10 51.03
CA GLY A 836 -13.84 -8.20 50.97
C GLY A 836 -13.45 -6.73 50.94
N GLY A 837 -12.43 -6.33 51.67
CA GLY A 837 -11.89 -4.98 51.64
C GLY A 837 -11.30 -4.58 50.26
N GLN A 838 -10.65 -5.51 49.59
CA GLN A 838 -10.12 -5.28 48.23
C GLN A 838 -11.24 -5.18 47.17
N THR A 839 -12.31 -5.92 47.27
CA THR A 839 -13.48 -5.85 46.39
C THR A 839 -14.19 -4.50 46.50
N VAL A 840 -14.37 -4.00 47.72
CA VAL A 840 -14.96 -2.69 47.98
C VAL A 840 -14.09 -1.56 47.46
N LEU A 841 -12.77 -1.64 47.64
CA LEU A 841 -11.81 -0.68 47.12
C LEU A 841 -11.79 -0.65 45.55
N SER A 842 -11.87 -1.83 44.93
CA SER A 842 -11.95 -1.95 43.48
C SER A 842 -13.23 -1.33 42.92
N LYS A 843 -14.38 -1.60 43.52
CA LYS A 843 -15.66 -0.96 43.14
C LYS A 843 -15.63 0.54 43.29
N LEU A 844 -15.04 1.07 44.35
CA LEU A 844 -14.87 2.49 44.58
C LEU A 844 -13.95 3.15 43.55
N HIS A 845 -12.84 2.50 43.16
CA HIS A 845 -11.91 2.99 42.16
C HIS A 845 -12.50 3.02 40.75
N MET A 846 -13.39 2.10 40.42
CA MET A 846 -14.06 2.03 39.12
C MET A 846 -15.27 2.97 39.00
N THR A 847 -15.68 3.63 40.06
CA THR A 847 -16.87 4.49 40.08
C THR A 847 -16.52 5.96 39.87
N ASP A 848 -16.98 6.55 38.80
CA ASP A 848 -16.87 8.01 38.60
C ASP A 848 -17.97 8.74 39.38
N VAL A 849 -17.57 9.32 40.48
CA VAL A 849 -18.48 10.02 41.41
C VAL A 849 -19.15 11.23 40.79
N ASN A 850 -18.63 11.81 39.71
CA ASN A 850 -19.14 12.99 39.05
C ASN A 850 -20.38 12.75 38.19
N ILE A 851 -20.62 11.49 37.81
CA ILE A 851 -21.78 11.10 36.97
C ILE A 851 -22.92 10.44 37.76
N LEU A 852 -22.75 10.19 39.05
CA LEU A 852 -23.77 9.56 39.89
C LEU A 852 -24.85 10.57 40.34
N SER A 853 -26.11 10.22 40.17
CA SER A 853 -27.21 10.92 40.84
C SER A 853 -27.21 10.64 42.37
N PRO A 854 -27.80 11.50 43.20
CA PRO A 854 -27.83 11.29 44.64
C PRO A 854 -28.46 9.96 45.09
N ILE A 855 -29.40 9.40 44.34
CA ILE A 855 -30.03 8.11 44.62
C ILE A 855 -29.11 6.97 44.28
N GLU A 856 -28.39 7.05 43.16
CA GLU A 856 -27.42 6.04 42.74
C GLU A 856 -26.21 6.00 43.69
N ALA A 857 -25.75 7.16 44.17
CA ALA A 857 -24.69 7.22 45.18
C ALA A 857 -25.11 6.57 46.50
N LEU A 858 -26.35 6.76 46.94
CA LEU A 858 -26.91 6.12 48.15
C LEU A 858 -27.04 4.59 47.99
N ASN A 859 -27.47 4.15 46.80
CA ASN A 859 -27.57 2.71 46.51
C ASN A 859 -26.18 2.05 46.46
N LEU A 860 -25.20 2.72 45.83
CA LEU A 860 -23.83 2.23 45.82
C LEU A 860 -23.23 2.17 47.22
N LEU A 861 -23.45 3.16 48.06
CA LEU A 861 -23.00 3.15 49.47
C LEU A 861 -23.66 2.01 50.27
N ALA A 862 -24.93 1.69 50.03
CA ALA A 862 -25.64 0.59 50.67
C ALA A 862 -25.03 -0.77 50.18
N GLU A 863 -24.74 -0.93 48.90
CA GLU A 863 -24.12 -2.10 48.33
C GLU A 863 -22.69 -2.32 48.87
N LEU A 864 -21.85 -1.29 48.89
CA LEU A 864 -20.51 -1.34 49.45
C LEU A 864 -20.50 -1.69 50.94
N LYS A 865 -21.53 -1.21 51.70
CA LYS A 865 -21.69 -1.56 53.10
C LYS A 865 -22.13 -3.01 53.29
N GLN A 866 -22.95 -3.53 52.40
CA GLN A 866 -23.38 -4.94 52.42
C GLN A 866 -22.21 -5.85 52.07
N ASP A 867 -21.41 -5.52 51.06
CA ASP A 867 -20.19 -6.27 50.69
C ASP A 867 -19.17 -6.29 51.84
N LEU A 868 -19.07 -5.24 52.66
CA LEU A 868 -18.23 -5.20 53.83
C LEU A 868 -18.80 -6.02 55.02
N GLN A 869 -20.11 -6.31 55.07
CA GLN A 869 -20.75 -7.07 56.15
C GLN A 869 -20.83 -8.59 55.82
N GLU A 870 -20.80 -8.92 54.54
CA GLU A 870 -20.84 -10.31 54.04
C GLU A 870 -19.43 -10.94 53.89
N SER A 871 -18.38 -10.16 54.00
CA SER A 871 -16.96 -10.59 54.03
C SER A 871 -16.41 -10.70 55.46
#